data_ea0faed828c3fea0e06c6d70c1cec17d
#
_entry.id   ea0faed828c3fea0e06c6d70c1cec17d
#
_cell.length_a   1.000
_cell.length_b   1.000
_cell.length_c   1.000
_cell.angle_alpha   90.00
_cell.angle_beta   90.00
_cell.angle_gamma   90.00
#
_symmetry.space_group_name_H-M   'P 1'
#
loop_
_entity.id
_entity.type
_entity.pdbx_description
1 polymer ?
#
loop_
_entity_poly.entity_id
_entity_poly.type
_entity_poly.pdbx_seq_one_letter_code
_entity_poly.pdbx_strand_id
1 'polypeptide(L)'
;MSPHGLLAPATLATSSVTACPPPGTCAGQPGSTYPFFSMFAMCPIVSNFKGKSHLKEQLNWNTIMCSSPAPYKWPINFREWLSSLNEENLTVILKNRPDVTHPIPPGISSLAARLQLRASLARALMSLNAFELLTLEAASFLGAELEPVIAPNLVDALRQYLGAQVPDNLDVLVEEAVSELLSRALLYGSTVSFKVVPEAMNALPTGWQLFGVRAQEETDFQHALASVDERDRKVLNTLDQSGGTGITKDAAPDADPQRPIPRMIAQGLLIRIDDTTVRLPMPVRYLLRGQQPPLIPVLPDPRVEFSASNKNDENSAGTGLEIVRLMRILLRDLGHDPMPLLKDGVLGVRSVTALTRILDSNELTALRVLSLALSCNLVARGVPDPLPSDDTGGDYLCPTHHADTWLVSPLSHQWSQLIYGWYFHGTLRPWVVNTLDDKGKPQRFLSPATWNEKLPTLRKLTLSTAAQHCTSSGISDHSLRANIGFAAPLRVSRVSPEHIDQLIAEARWLGVLTANNGTTSVLDALVKETEATALSRLDQITQSLTPAEVTQLIPQADMTILAPGPLPQLLMQEMTLVGEAESMGLASVYRITESSIRRALDAGRTPEELTGFLKAHVLGELPQSIAYLIADVARRHGSLRGGPAMSYLRCSDEALLLEASRTPAAEIIGLRLIAPTVAVSQAPLVRVLQALREEGFHPLAEDANGISIDIRPAPSRVSATLPQRHPDEDNESHIAAAVASILRHDAAKEAAATGTKAAVHGSGVLSALQSAIRAKRTVTLGFVDKHGQAAQRVITPIAVSSGQLSAVDPIDGAMHRFTIHRITEVVINQPE
;
A
#
# COMPACT_ATOMS: atom_id res chain seq x y z
N MET A 1 27.39 -13.61 48.50
CA MET A 1 28.81 -13.88 48.73
C MET A 1 29.54 -13.67 47.44
N SER A 2 30.14 -12.50 47.33
CA SER A 2 31.28 -12.19 46.41
C SER A 2 32.55 -12.65 47.15
N PRO A 3 33.77 -12.67 46.56
CA PRO A 3 34.31 -11.76 45.59
C PRO A 3 35.50 -12.24 44.69
N HIS A 4 35.99 -11.37 43.81
CA HIS A 4 37.35 -11.12 43.28
C HIS A 4 37.94 -12.10 42.24
N GLY A 5 38.71 -11.67 41.26
CA GLY A 5 39.50 -10.47 40.92
C GLY A 5 39.97 -10.59 39.48
N LEU A 6 40.11 -9.49 38.83
CA LEU A 6 41.32 -8.78 38.45
C LEU A 6 42.39 -9.54 37.65
N LEU A 7 42.63 -9.11 36.37
CA LEU A 7 43.89 -8.48 35.92
C LEU A 7 43.93 -8.37 34.38
N ALA A 8 44.07 -7.19 33.89
CA ALA A 8 44.78 -6.80 32.67
C ALA A 8 46.27 -6.59 33.02
N PRO A 9 47.22 -6.20 32.16
CA PRO A 9 47.17 -5.64 30.83
C PRO A 9 48.41 -5.99 29.93
N ALA A 10 48.56 -5.22 28.87
CA ALA A 10 49.80 -4.85 28.13
C ALA A 10 50.14 -5.72 26.91
N THR A 11 50.72 -5.24 25.81
CA THR A 11 51.38 -4.01 25.42
C THR A 11 51.61 -4.02 23.90
N LEU A 12 51.44 -2.87 23.29
CA LEU A 12 52.27 -2.18 22.29
C LEU A 12 53.27 -2.97 21.40
N ALA A 13 53.14 -2.75 20.08
CA ALA A 13 54.33 -2.48 19.24
C ALA A 13 53.94 -1.65 18.01
N THR A 14 54.56 -0.54 17.98
CA THR A 14 54.75 0.52 17.00
C THR A 14 55.63 0.11 15.82
N SER A 15 55.46 0.86 14.72
CA SER A 15 56.42 1.41 13.73
C SER A 15 55.94 1.16 12.29
N SER A 16 56.07 2.03 11.32
CA SER A 16 56.83 3.25 11.13
C SER A 16 56.32 3.99 9.90
N VAL A 17 56.41 5.27 10.00
CA VAL A 17 56.27 6.31 9.00
C VAL A 17 57.28 6.13 7.86
N THR A 18 56.91 6.45 6.61
CA THR A 18 57.83 7.09 5.66
C THR A 18 57.12 8.13 4.78
N ALA A 19 57.76 9.25 4.69
CA ALA A 19 57.27 10.53 4.20
C ALA A 19 57.42 10.73 2.68
N CYS A 20 56.72 11.75 2.22
CA CYS A 20 56.86 12.42 0.93
C CYS A 20 58.23 13.00 0.66
N PRO A 21 58.53 13.37 -0.59
CA PRO A 21 58.91 14.78 -0.80
C PRO A 21 58.19 15.49 -1.98
N PRO A 22 58.30 16.85 -1.98
CA PRO A 22 57.53 17.73 -2.86
C PRO A 22 58.38 18.38 -3.98
N PRO A 23 57.93 19.50 -4.61
CA PRO A 23 57.82 19.66 -6.06
C PRO A 23 58.95 20.48 -6.73
N GLY A 24 58.97 20.38 -8.05
CA GLY A 24 59.90 21.16 -8.86
C GLY A 24 59.21 22.16 -9.79
N THR A 25 59.48 23.38 -9.58
CA THR A 25 59.24 24.57 -10.39
C THR A 25 60.00 24.57 -11.74
N CYS A 26 59.38 25.13 -12.80
CA CYS A 26 60.07 26.07 -13.67
C CYS A 26 59.13 26.88 -14.56
N ALA A 27 59.49 28.14 -14.60
CA ALA A 27 58.89 29.32 -15.15
C ALA A 27 58.98 29.45 -16.68
N GLY A 28 58.22 30.41 -17.22
CA GLY A 28 58.42 30.94 -18.53
C GLY A 28 57.21 31.67 -19.11
N GLN A 29 57.09 32.96 -18.90
CA GLN A 29 56.28 33.93 -19.65
C GLN A 29 57.11 34.52 -20.80
N PRO A 30 56.60 35.46 -21.70
CA PRO A 30 55.24 35.93 -22.03
C PRO A 30 55.01 36.17 -23.54
N GLY A 31 53.80 36.61 -23.95
CA GLY A 31 53.73 37.36 -25.23
C GLY A 31 52.40 37.31 -25.99
N SER A 32 51.59 38.34 -25.76
CA SER A 32 50.85 39.20 -26.72
C SER A 32 49.66 38.70 -27.55
N THR A 33 48.60 39.53 -27.43
CA THR A 33 47.66 40.02 -28.44
C THR A 33 46.44 39.18 -28.85
N TYR A 34 45.23 39.79 -28.55
CA TYR A 34 43.94 39.54 -29.17
C TYR A 34 43.95 39.80 -30.71
N PRO A 35 43.03 39.25 -31.51
CA PRO A 35 41.65 39.64 -31.51
C PRO A 35 40.60 38.54 -31.90
N PHE A 36 39.30 38.77 -31.52
CA PHE A 36 38.03 38.41 -32.13
C PHE A 36 38.04 37.40 -33.30
N PHE A 37 37.31 36.30 -33.19
CA PHE A 37 36.17 35.92 -34.08
C PHE A 37 35.53 34.63 -33.60
N SER A 38 34.21 34.62 -33.78
CA SER A 38 33.27 33.50 -33.66
C SER A 38 33.78 32.16 -34.21
N MET A 39 33.42 31.07 -33.59
CA MET A 39 32.78 29.94 -34.27
C MET A 39 32.51 28.77 -33.32
N PHE A 40 31.33 28.22 -33.47
CA PHE A 40 30.89 26.92 -33.03
C PHE A 40 31.99 25.87 -32.96
N ALA A 41 32.08 25.15 -31.86
CA ALA A 41 32.63 23.80 -31.84
C ALA A 41 31.87 22.93 -30.85
N MET A 42 31.14 21.98 -31.38
CA MET A 42 30.58 20.80 -30.75
C MET A 42 31.63 20.11 -29.88
N CYS A 43 31.26 19.76 -28.70
CA CYS A 43 31.94 18.74 -27.92
C CYS A 43 31.08 17.46 -27.90
N PRO A 44 31.58 16.33 -28.36
CA PRO A 44 30.84 15.08 -28.37
C PRO A 44 31.24 14.23 -27.19
N ILE A 45 30.37 14.11 -26.19
CA ILE A 45 30.34 12.94 -25.30
C ILE A 45 28.88 12.69 -24.93
N VAL A 46 28.19 11.99 -25.80
CA VAL A 46 26.97 11.25 -25.46
C VAL A 46 27.03 9.94 -26.19
N SER A 47 27.55 8.93 -25.55
CA SER A 47 27.29 7.56 -25.95
C SER A 47 26.96 6.73 -24.71
N ASN A 48 25.79 6.08 -24.78
CA ASN A 48 25.28 4.99 -23.97
C ASN A 48 24.51 5.37 -22.70
N PHE A 49 23.25 5.79 -22.91
CA PHE A 49 22.19 5.45 -21.95
C PHE A 49 21.02 4.82 -22.71
N LYS A 50 21.01 3.49 -22.78
CA LYS A 50 19.79 2.71 -23.04
C LYS A 50 19.22 2.26 -21.72
N GLY A 51 18.46 3.14 -21.08
CA GLY A 51 17.57 2.84 -19.99
C GLY A 51 16.34 3.70 -20.20
N LYS A 52 15.23 3.08 -20.58
CA LYS A 52 13.93 3.75 -20.68
C LYS A 52 13.50 4.14 -19.28
N SER A 53 13.80 5.36 -18.85
CA SER A 53 13.17 5.94 -17.67
C SER A 53 11.95 6.72 -18.13
N HIS A 54 10.83 6.56 -17.42
CA HIS A 54 9.59 7.34 -17.57
C HIS A 54 9.74 8.87 -17.46
N LEU A 55 10.95 9.35 -17.23
CA LEU A 55 11.31 10.78 -17.15
C LEU A 55 11.45 11.49 -18.51
N LYS A 56 11.44 10.78 -19.64
CA LYS A 56 11.59 11.42 -20.97
C LYS A 56 10.28 11.98 -21.55
N GLU A 57 9.12 11.61 -21.02
CA GLU A 57 7.84 12.17 -21.50
C GLU A 57 7.44 13.49 -20.81
N GLN A 58 8.10 13.88 -19.70
CA GLN A 58 7.78 15.11 -18.95
C GLN A 58 8.46 16.38 -19.48
N LEU A 59 9.39 16.28 -20.44
CA LEU A 59 10.30 17.37 -20.80
C LEU A 59 9.83 18.33 -21.90
N ASN A 60 8.54 18.33 -22.27
CA ASN A 60 8.10 19.17 -23.39
C ASN A 60 7.58 20.56 -23.02
N TRP A 61 7.52 20.91 -21.72
CA TRP A 61 7.12 22.25 -21.27
C TRP A 61 8.12 23.34 -21.72
N ASN A 62 9.42 23.01 -21.80
CA ASN A 62 10.47 23.97 -22.19
C ASN A 62 10.62 24.15 -23.71
N THR A 63 10.26 23.17 -24.52
CA THR A 63 10.49 23.21 -25.99
C THR A 63 9.44 24.06 -26.70
N ILE A 64 8.25 24.21 -26.10
CA ILE A 64 7.14 24.94 -26.75
C ILE A 64 7.20 26.47 -26.52
N MET A 65 7.89 26.93 -25.49
CA MET A 65 7.99 28.35 -25.14
C MET A 65 9.24 29.06 -25.65
N CYS A 66 10.24 28.36 -26.22
CA CYS A 66 11.46 28.97 -26.72
C CYS A 66 11.43 29.42 -28.21
N SER A 67 10.31 29.28 -28.88
CA SER A 67 10.25 29.58 -30.34
C SER A 67 9.43 30.79 -30.72
N SER A 68 9.41 31.88 -29.93
CA SER A 68 9.00 33.18 -30.48
C SER A 68 9.41 34.39 -29.57
N PRO A 69 10.03 35.43 -30.08
CA PRO A 69 10.37 36.61 -29.30
C PRO A 69 9.20 37.62 -29.28
N ALA A 70 7.95 37.16 -29.15
CA ALA A 70 6.83 38.03 -28.83
C ALA A 70 6.74 38.19 -27.30
N PRO A 71 6.49 39.40 -26.75
CA PRO A 71 6.35 39.59 -25.33
C PRO A 71 5.23 38.67 -24.84
N TYR A 72 5.58 37.73 -23.92
CA TYR A 72 4.63 36.83 -23.30
C TYR A 72 3.46 37.67 -22.72
N LYS A 73 2.30 37.56 -23.34
CA LYS A 73 1.09 38.20 -22.83
C LYS A 73 0.57 37.32 -21.70
N TRP A 74 0.79 37.80 -20.49
CA TRP A 74 0.37 37.13 -19.25
C TRP A 74 -1.13 36.82 -19.30
N PRO A 75 -1.54 35.57 -19.06
CA PRO A 75 -2.95 35.25 -18.97
C PRO A 75 -3.58 35.99 -17.79
N ILE A 76 -4.74 36.60 -18.02
CA ILE A 76 -5.42 37.46 -17.03
C ILE A 76 -5.83 36.63 -15.79
N ASN A 77 -6.18 35.35 -16.02
CA ASN A 77 -6.64 34.47 -14.95
C ASN A 77 -6.33 32.98 -15.25
N PHE A 78 -6.52 32.16 -14.23
CA PHE A 78 -6.25 30.71 -14.27
C PHE A 78 -7.03 29.98 -15.40
N ARG A 79 -8.27 30.36 -15.65
CA ARG A 79 -9.08 29.75 -16.71
C ARG A 79 -8.52 30.06 -18.11
N GLU A 80 -8.06 31.29 -18.35
CA GLU A 80 -7.45 31.66 -19.64
C GLU A 80 -6.16 30.90 -19.87
N TRP A 81 -5.35 30.71 -18.84
CA TRP A 81 -4.17 29.85 -18.91
C TRP A 81 -4.54 28.43 -19.31
N LEU A 82 -5.53 27.81 -18.67
CA LEU A 82 -5.99 26.46 -19.03
C LEU A 82 -6.48 26.37 -20.48
N SER A 83 -7.16 27.42 -20.98
CA SER A 83 -7.62 27.47 -22.36
C SER A 83 -6.48 27.62 -23.37
N SER A 84 -5.32 28.12 -22.95
CA SER A 84 -4.14 28.28 -23.82
C SER A 84 -3.26 27.02 -23.90
N LEU A 85 -3.56 26.01 -23.10
CA LEU A 85 -2.79 24.76 -23.07
C LEU A 85 -3.13 23.89 -24.29
N ASN A 86 -2.10 23.21 -24.81
CA ASN A 86 -2.28 22.17 -25.82
C ASN A 86 -2.83 20.86 -25.20
N GLU A 87 -3.19 19.92 -26.08
CA GLU A 87 -3.75 18.62 -25.68
C GLU A 87 -2.80 17.81 -24.78
N GLU A 88 -1.49 17.84 -25.05
CA GLU A 88 -0.47 17.12 -24.27
C GLU A 88 -0.41 17.63 -22.83
N ASN A 89 -0.30 18.95 -22.65
CA ASN A 89 -0.21 19.58 -21.34
C ASN A 89 -1.51 19.39 -20.53
N LEU A 90 -2.67 19.47 -21.20
CA LEU A 90 -3.95 19.18 -20.56
C LEU A 90 -4.02 17.71 -20.12
N THR A 91 -3.53 16.80 -20.93
CA THR A 91 -3.43 15.37 -20.60
C THR A 91 -2.56 15.14 -19.38
N VAL A 92 -1.40 15.80 -19.28
CA VAL A 92 -0.51 15.71 -18.11
C VAL A 92 -1.21 16.21 -16.83
N ILE A 93 -1.92 17.34 -16.91
CA ILE A 93 -2.68 17.84 -15.76
C ILE A 93 -3.75 16.83 -15.33
N LEU A 94 -4.51 16.24 -16.25
CA LEU A 94 -5.55 15.26 -15.91
C LEU A 94 -4.98 13.94 -15.39
N LYS A 95 -3.81 13.51 -15.88
CA LYS A 95 -3.07 12.36 -15.30
C LYS A 95 -2.66 12.62 -13.85
N ASN A 96 -2.18 13.82 -13.54
CA ASN A 96 -1.77 14.23 -12.18
C ASN A 96 -2.96 14.58 -11.27
N ARG A 97 -4.13 14.85 -11.85
CA ARG A 97 -5.36 15.25 -11.13
C ARG A 97 -6.56 14.40 -11.57
N PRO A 98 -6.52 13.06 -11.39
CA PRO A 98 -7.62 12.19 -11.83
C PRO A 98 -8.94 12.44 -11.08
N ASP A 99 -8.89 13.06 -9.92
CA ASP A 99 -10.04 13.43 -9.12
C ASP A 99 -10.98 14.43 -9.80
N VAL A 100 -10.50 15.18 -10.78
CA VAL A 100 -11.34 16.17 -11.52
C VAL A 100 -11.99 15.59 -12.78
N THR A 101 -11.64 14.36 -13.17
CA THR A 101 -12.14 13.71 -14.38
C THR A 101 -13.46 12.95 -14.18
N HIS A 102 -13.89 12.72 -12.95
CA HIS A 102 -15.11 11.96 -12.62
C HIS A 102 -16.17 12.87 -11.95
N PRO A 103 -17.34 13.06 -12.58
CA PRO A 103 -17.67 12.78 -13.98
C PRO A 103 -16.88 13.67 -14.94
N ILE A 104 -16.77 13.30 -16.22
CA ILE A 104 -16.02 14.06 -17.23
C ILE A 104 -16.48 15.54 -17.24
N PRO A 105 -15.58 16.53 -17.10
CA PRO A 105 -15.95 17.93 -17.12
C PRO A 105 -16.40 18.35 -18.54
N PRO A 106 -17.52 19.09 -18.67
CA PRO A 106 -18.06 19.45 -19.99
C PRO A 106 -17.25 20.53 -20.73
N GLY A 107 -16.20 21.11 -20.14
CA GLY A 107 -15.34 22.12 -20.77
C GLY A 107 -14.38 22.76 -19.77
N ILE A 108 -13.47 23.65 -20.27
CA ILE A 108 -12.40 24.30 -19.48
C ILE A 108 -12.95 25.06 -18.26
N SER A 109 -14.09 25.71 -18.38
CA SER A 109 -14.67 26.47 -17.26
C SER A 109 -15.04 25.55 -16.07
N SER A 110 -15.60 24.37 -16.36
CA SER A 110 -15.92 23.37 -15.36
C SER A 110 -14.67 22.73 -14.79
N LEU A 111 -13.68 22.44 -15.64
CA LEU A 111 -12.38 21.92 -15.21
C LEU A 111 -11.67 22.92 -14.29
N ALA A 112 -11.58 24.19 -14.65
CA ALA A 112 -10.97 25.23 -13.84
C ALA A 112 -11.62 25.35 -12.46
N ALA A 113 -12.95 25.29 -12.39
CA ALA A 113 -13.68 25.33 -11.13
C ALA A 113 -13.36 24.10 -10.26
N ARG A 114 -13.29 22.89 -10.85
CA ARG A 114 -12.96 21.66 -10.11
C ARG A 114 -11.52 21.64 -9.60
N LEU A 115 -10.56 22.07 -10.43
CA LEU A 115 -9.14 22.17 -10.06
C LEU A 115 -8.90 23.10 -8.86
N GLN A 116 -9.75 24.12 -8.67
CA GLN A 116 -9.68 25.09 -7.57
C GLN A 116 -10.49 24.64 -6.33
N LEU A 117 -11.21 23.52 -6.36
CA LEU A 117 -11.88 23.02 -5.17
C LEU A 117 -10.86 22.66 -4.09
N ARG A 118 -11.09 23.14 -2.86
CA ARG A 118 -10.19 22.88 -1.72
C ARG A 118 -9.85 21.40 -1.54
N ALA A 119 -10.82 20.50 -1.70
CA ALA A 119 -10.58 19.06 -1.58
C ALA A 119 -9.67 18.52 -2.70
N SER A 120 -9.79 19.04 -3.91
CA SER A 120 -8.96 18.68 -5.05
C SER A 120 -7.54 19.23 -4.90
N LEU A 121 -7.41 20.51 -4.52
CA LEU A 121 -6.11 21.13 -4.19
C LEU A 121 -5.39 20.39 -3.06
N ALA A 122 -6.11 20.06 -1.99
CA ALA A 122 -5.53 19.30 -0.89
C ALA A 122 -4.99 17.92 -1.33
N ARG A 123 -5.64 17.23 -2.27
CA ARG A 123 -5.14 15.97 -2.84
C ARG A 123 -3.87 16.19 -3.65
N ALA A 124 -3.83 17.23 -4.50
CA ALA A 124 -2.65 17.57 -5.28
C ALA A 124 -1.46 17.91 -4.37
N LEU A 125 -1.67 18.71 -3.34
CA LEU A 125 -0.63 19.07 -2.36
C LEU A 125 -0.07 17.84 -1.62
N MET A 126 -0.91 16.86 -1.33
CA MET A 126 -0.50 15.61 -0.67
C MET A 126 0.46 14.74 -1.50
N SER A 127 0.59 14.99 -2.80
CA SER A 127 1.51 14.27 -3.68
C SER A 127 2.86 14.96 -3.86
N LEU A 128 3.01 16.16 -3.33
CA LEU A 128 4.24 16.96 -3.47
C LEU A 128 5.32 16.49 -2.48
N ASN A 129 6.58 16.57 -2.92
CA ASN A 129 7.73 16.44 -2.05
C ASN A 129 7.99 17.74 -1.25
N ALA A 130 8.93 17.68 -0.33
CA ALA A 130 9.22 18.82 0.56
C ALA A 130 9.79 20.04 -0.18
N PHE A 131 10.59 19.83 -1.24
CA PHE A 131 11.15 20.92 -2.03
C PHE A 131 10.10 21.59 -2.92
N GLU A 132 9.18 20.82 -3.51
CA GLU A 132 8.05 21.35 -4.27
C GLU A 132 7.11 22.18 -3.39
N LEU A 133 6.83 21.69 -2.16
CA LEU A 133 6.04 22.46 -1.18
C LEU A 133 6.75 23.73 -0.74
N LEU A 134 8.06 23.63 -0.44
CA LEU A 134 8.89 24.79 -0.10
C LEU A 134 8.87 25.84 -1.24
N THR A 135 8.99 25.40 -2.48
CA THR A 135 8.95 26.23 -3.67
C THR A 135 7.60 26.94 -3.82
N LEU A 136 6.48 26.21 -3.62
CA LEU A 136 5.13 26.78 -3.64
C LEU A 136 4.94 27.82 -2.53
N GLU A 137 5.38 27.54 -1.31
CA GLU A 137 5.29 28.47 -0.18
C GLU A 137 6.17 29.71 -0.40
N ALA A 138 7.39 29.56 -0.92
CA ALA A 138 8.27 30.68 -1.27
C ALA A 138 7.67 31.57 -2.37
N ALA A 139 7.05 30.95 -3.39
CA ALA A 139 6.34 31.71 -4.42
C ALA A 139 5.19 32.54 -3.84
N SER A 140 4.39 31.94 -2.95
CA SER A 140 3.32 32.64 -2.24
C SER A 140 3.86 33.78 -1.37
N PHE A 141 4.95 33.53 -0.64
CA PHE A 141 5.64 34.55 0.17
C PHE A 141 6.10 35.76 -0.66
N LEU A 142 6.56 35.53 -1.90
CA LEU A 142 6.93 36.59 -2.85
C LEU A 142 5.71 37.30 -3.48
N GLY A 143 4.49 36.92 -3.10
CA GLY A 143 3.25 37.56 -3.58
C GLY A 143 2.69 36.95 -4.86
N ALA A 144 3.10 35.72 -5.26
CA ALA A 144 2.63 35.05 -6.47
C ALA A 144 1.11 34.74 -6.48
N GLU A 145 0.40 34.95 -5.40
CA GLU A 145 -1.06 34.87 -5.38
C GLU A 145 -1.73 36.08 -6.07
N LEU A 146 -1.08 37.22 -5.98
CA LEU A 146 -1.60 38.50 -6.51
C LEU A 146 -0.93 38.90 -7.82
N GLU A 147 0.40 38.94 -7.87
CA GLU A 147 1.21 39.35 -9.02
C GLU A 147 2.13 38.22 -9.51
N PRO A 148 2.48 38.21 -10.83
CA PRO A 148 3.41 37.20 -11.35
C PRO A 148 4.80 37.33 -10.72
N VAL A 149 5.33 36.21 -10.26
CA VAL A 149 6.72 36.06 -9.77
C VAL A 149 7.57 35.48 -10.89
N ILE A 150 8.80 35.98 -11.04
CA ILE A 150 9.79 35.42 -11.98
C ILE A 150 10.70 34.42 -11.30
N ALA A 151 11.09 33.38 -12.02
CA ALA A 151 11.91 32.30 -11.48
C ALA A 151 13.21 32.75 -10.80
N PRO A 152 13.97 33.74 -11.32
CA PRO A 152 15.17 34.23 -10.62
C PRO A 152 14.89 34.76 -9.20
N ASN A 153 13.78 35.48 -8.99
CA ASN A 153 13.43 35.99 -7.67
C ASN A 153 13.13 34.85 -6.68
N LEU A 154 12.50 33.80 -7.18
CA LEU A 154 12.22 32.58 -6.40
C LEU A 154 13.52 31.86 -6.04
N VAL A 155 14.46 31.70 -6.99
CA VAL A 155 15.78 31.11 -6.75
C VAL A 155 16.55 31.89 -5.68
N ASP A 156 16.54 33.22 -5.76
CA ASP A 156 17.24 34.07 -4.79
C ASP A 156 16.63 33.98 -3.39
N ALA A 157 15.29 33.93 -3.29
CA ALA A 157 14.60 33.71 -2.02
C ALA A 157 14.92 32.35 -1.40
N LEU A 158 14.92 31.28 -2.21
CA LEU A 158 15.27 29.93 -1.76
C LEU A 158 16.76 29.84 -1.41
N ARG A 159 17.65 30.48 -2.17
CA ARG A 159 19.11 30.55 -1.85
C ARG A 159 19.34 31.25 -0.52
N GLN A 160 18.64 32.33 -0.26
CA GLN A 160 18.72 33.02 1.03
C GLN A 160 18.18 32.14 2.19
N TYR A 161 17.09 31.44 1.95
CA TYR A 161 16.47 30.53 2.92
C TYR A 161 17.38 29.35 3.26
N LEU A 162 17.94 28.65 2.23
CA LEU A 162 18.79 27.50 2.41
C LEU A 162 20.18 27.83 3.02
N GLY A 163 20.68 29.04 2.80
CA GLY A 163 21.94 29.49 3.39
C GLY A 163 23.13 28.60 3.05
N ALA A 164 23.74 27.96 4.04
CA ALA A 164 24.90 27.06 3.84
C ALA A 164 24.53 25.71 3.18
N GLN A 165 23.26 25.37 3.06
CA GLN A 165 22.80 24.12 2.46
C GLN A 165 22.43 24.27 0.98
N VAL A 166 22.74 25.38 0.33
CA VAL A 166 22.44 25.62 -1.09
C VAL A 166 23.16 24.59 -1.96
N PRO A 167 22.45 23.78 -2.75
CA PRO A 167 23.09 22.86 -3.68
C PRO A 167 23.57 23.61 -4.93
N ASP A 168 24.62 23.10 -5.59
CA ASP A 168 25.20 23.70 -6.80
C ASP A 168 24.19 23.81 -7.96
N ASN A 169 23.23 22.90 -8.00
CA ASN A 169 22.20 22.79 -9.03
C ASN A 169 20.83 23.38 -8.61
N LEU A 170 20.81 24.35 -7.66
CA LEU A 170 19.54 24.92 -7.15
C LEU A 170 18.63 25.42 -8.26
N ASP A 171 19.18 26.08 -9.29
CA ASP A 171 18.39 26.63 -10.41
C ASP A 171 17.63 25.52 -11.16
N VAL A 172 18.27 24.38 -11.38
CA VAL A 172 17.65 23.21 -12.03
C VAL A 172 16.56 22.61 -11.13
N LEU A 173 16.82 22.45 -9.83
CA LEU A 173 15.82 21.92 -8.88
C LEU A 173 14.59 22.83 -8.80
N VAL A 174 14.77 24.14 -8.83
CA VAL A 174 13.66 25.11 -8.85
C VAL A 174 12.87 25.02 -10.15
N GLU A 175 13.52 24.89 -11.30
CA GLU A 175 12.86 24.71 -12.59
C GLU A 175 12.03 23.41 -12.62
N GLU A 176 12.61 22.30 -12.15
CA GLU A 176 11.91 21.03 -12.01
C GLU A 176 10.70 21.14 -11.08
N ALA A 177 10.84 21.77 -9.92
CA ALA A 177 9.75 21.97 -8.96
C ALA A 177 8.63 22.86 -9.53
N VAL A 178 8.97 23.97 -10.21
CA VAL A 178 7.98 24.83 -10.85
C VAL A 178 7.26 24.09 -11.97
N SER A 179 7.98 23.30 -12.79
CA SER A 179 7.39 22.46 -13.84
C SER A 179 6.40 21.46 -13.26
N GLU A 180 6.74 20.82 -12.16
CA GLU A 180 5.91 19.84 -11.48
C GLU A 180 4.65 20.49 -10.85
N LEU A 181 4.78 21.68 -10.28
CA LEU A 181 3.66 22.45 -9.76
C LEU A 181 2.71 22.94 -10.87
N LEU A 182 3.24 23.32 -12.05
CA LEU A 182 2.46 23.62 -13.25
C LEU A 182 1.71 22.39 -13.76
N SER A 183 2.38 21.24 -13.82
CA SER A 183 1.81 19.97 -14.26
C SER A 183 0.63 19.49 -13.40
N ARG A 184 0.56 19.94 -12.14
CA ARG A 184 -0.55 19.68 -11.20
C ARG A 184 -1.56 20.83 -11.13
N ALA A 185 -1.38 21.87 -11.94
CA ALA A 185 -2.20 23.07 -11.89
C ALA A 185 -2.27 23.68 -10.46
N LEU A 186 -1.14 23.72 -9.74
CA LEU A 186 -0.97 24.44 -8.48
C LEU A 186 -0.31 25.81 -8.71
N LEU A 187 0.47 25.94 -9.78
CA LEU A 187 0.90 27.17 -10.39
C LEU A 187 0.24 27.32 -11.77
N TYR A 188 0.21 28.54 -12.31
CA TYR A 188 -0.20 28.83 -13.68
C TYR A 188 0.66 29.95 -14.26
N GLY A 189 0.90 29.90 -15.58
CA GLY A 189 1.85 30.72 -16.29
C GLY A 189 2.87 29.87 -17.03
N SER A 190 4.15 30.17 -16.88
CA SER A 190 5.27 29.44 -17.48
C SER A 190 6.32 29.12 -16.41
N THR A 191 7.35 28.34 -16.75
CA THR A 191 8.48 28.06 -15.85
C THR A 191 9.30 29.33 -15.52
N VAL A 192 9.22 30.37 -16.39
CA VAL A 192 9.95 31.64 -16.20
C VAL A 192 9.17 32.62 -15.34
N SER A 193 7.83 32.67 -15.49
CA SER A 193 6.96 33.58 -14.76
C SER A 193 5.61 32.92 -14.47
N PHE A 194 5.20 32.90 -13.21
CA PHE A 194 4.06 32.14 -12.75
C PHE A 194 3.34 32.81 -11.58
N LYS A 195 2.10 32.37 -11.35
CA LYS A 195 1.29 32.70 -10.18
C LYS A 195 0.82 31.45 -9.47
N VAL A 196 0.57 31.58 -8.16
CA VAL A 196 -0.08 30.53 -7.37
C VAL A 196 -1.58 30.50 -7.70
N VAL A 197 -2.12 29.29 -7.86
CA VAL A 197 -3.56 29.10 -8.11
C VAL A 197 -4.36 29.54 -6.86
N PRO A 198 -5.42 30.32 -7.03
CA PRO A 198 -6.26 30.75 -5.92
C PRO A 198 -6.68 29.57 -5.04
N GLU A 199 -6.73 29.79 -3.73
CA GLU A 199 -7.05 28.81 -2.69
C GLU A 199 -6.01 27.67 -2.46
N ALA A 200 -4.92 27.59 -3.25
CA ALA A 200 -3.92 26.52 -3.07
C ALA A 200 -3.30 26.56 -1.68
N MET A 201 -2.89 27.72 -1.18
CA MET A 201 -2.31 27.89 0.14
C MET A 201 -3.33 27.62 1.25
N ASN A 202 -4.60 27.96 1.06
CA ASN A 202 -5.69 27.68 2.01
C ASN A 202 -6.06 26.19 2.08
N ALA A 203 -5.64 25.38 1.10
CA ALA A 203 -5.83 23.94 1.09
C ALA A 203 -4.77 23.16 1.89
N LEU A 204 -3.65 23.79 2.27
CA LEU A 204 -2.66 23.23 3.17
C LEU A 204 -3.27 22.95 4.56
N PRO A 205 -2.74 21.96 5.29
CA PRO A 205 -3.16 21.71 6.66
C PRO A 205 -2.93 22.95 7.54
N THR A 206 -3.86 23.18 8.46
CA THR A 206 -3.76 24.32 9.37
C THR A 206 -2.46 24.30 10.17
N GLY A 207 -1.71 25.38 10.13
CA GLY A 207 -0.42 25.53 10.79
C GLY A 207 0.76 24.89 10.05
N TRP A 208 0.53 24.34 8.84
CA TRP A 208 1.62 23.86 7.99
C TRP A 208 2.44 25.02 7.45
N GLN A 209 3.78 24.91 7.56
CA GLN A 209 4.73 25.86 6.97
C GLN A 209 6.12 25.22 6.91
N LEU A 210 6.78 25.32 5.77
CA LEU A 210 8.21 24.99 5.57
C LEU A 210 9.02 26.26 5.34
N PHE A 211 8.59 27.13 4.43
CA PHE A 211 9.31 28.36 4.11
C PHE A 211 9.24 29.35 5.28
N GLY A 212 10.39 29.93 5.65
CA GLY A 212 10.51 30.86 6.78
C GLY A 212 10.80 30.20 8.13
N VAL A 213 10.87 28.86 8.18
CA VAL A 213 11.25 28.10 9.38
C VAL A 213 12.53 27.31 9.06
N ARG A 214 13.65 27.68 9.64
CA ARG A 214 14.95 27.00 9.40
C ARG A 214 15.09 25.77 10.29
N ALA A 215 15.66 24.70 9.77
CA ALA A 215 15.93 23.46 10.52
C ALA A 215 16.89 23.66 11.73
N GLN A 216 17.72 24.70 11.69
CA GLN A 216 18.61 25.07 12.81
C GLN A 216 17.86 25.68 14.01
N GLU A 217 16.59 26.03 13.86
CA GLU A 217 15.82 26.78 14.86
C GLU A 217 15.06 25.86 15.84
N GLU A 218 15.16 24.52 15.72
CA GLU A 218 14.48 23.62 16.66
C GLU A 218 14.99 23.78 18.09
N THR A 219 16.30 23.87 18.27
CA THR A 219 16.94 24.18 19.54
C THR A 219 16.57 25.59 20.02
N ASP A 220 16.47 26.53 19.10
CA ASP A 220 16.11 27.92 19.41
C ASP A 220 14.62 28.01 19.82
N PHE A 221 13.74 27.27 19.17
CA PHE A 221 12.33 27.18 19.59
C PHE A 221 12.17 26.53 20.96
N GLN A 222 12.93 25.50 21.30
CA GLN A 222 12.92 24.91 22.63
C GLN A 222 13.36 25.91 23.70
N HIS A 223 14.45 26.64 23.45
CA HIS A 223 14.95 27.68 24.34
C HIS A 223 13.96 28.86 24.44
N ALA A 224 13.40 29.31 23.32
CA ALA A 224 12.40 30.36 23.29
C ALA A 224 11.15 29.98 24.07
N LEU A 225 10.61 28.75 23.87
CA LEU A 225 9.47 28.24 24.62
C LEU A 225 9.73 28.07 26.12
N ALA A 226 10.97 27.72 26.51
CA ALA A 226 11.37 27.62 27.91
C ALA A 226 11.39 28.99 28.59
N SER A 227 11.66 30.07 27.84
CA SER A 227 11.70 31.45 28.33
C SER A 227 10.35 32.16 28.37
N VAL A 228 9.31 31.55 27.80
CA VAL A 228 7.94 32.12 27.69
C VAL A 228 7.26 32.12 29.06
N ASP A 229 6.68 33.25 29.44
CA ASP A 229 5.89 33.36 30.66
C ASP A 229 4.55 32.61 30.54
N GLU A 230 3.88 32.37 31.68
CA GLU A 230 2.64 31.60 31.72
C GLU A 230 1.50 32.23 30.91
N ARG A 231 1.48 33.55 30.81
CA ARG A 231 0.47 34.31 30.07
C ARG A 231 0.66 34.13 28.55
N ASP A 232 1.88 34.25 28.07
CA ASP A 232 2.22 34.06 26.64
C ASP A 232 2.02 32.59 26.26
N ARG A 233 2.37 31.65 27.14
CA ARG A 233 2.14 30.23 26.92
C ARG A 233 0.66 29.88 26.79
N LYS A 234 -0.23 30.54 27.56
CA LYS A 234 -1.68 30.39 27.37
C LYS A 234 -2.16 30.88 26.01
N VAL A 235 -1.59 32.00 25.49
CA VAL A 235 -1.90 32.51 24.16
C VAL A 235 -1.47 31.49 23.08
N LEU A 236 -0.23 30.95 23.17
CA LEU A 236 0.26 29.93 22.23
C LEU A 236 -0.61 28.66 22.26
N ASN A 237 -0.98 28.17 23.44
CA ASN A 237 -1.87 27.01 23.58
C ASN A 237 -3.27 27.28 23.02
N THR A 238 -3.83 28.47 23.21
CA THR A 238 -5.11 28.87 22.62
C THR A 238 -5.04 28.92 21.10
N LEU A 239 -3.96 29.44 20.55
CA LEU A 239 -3.71 29.45 19.11
C LEU A 239 -3.57 28.02 18.57
N ASP A 240 -2.87 27.14 19.27
CA ASP A 240 -2.75 25.73 18.83
C ASP A 240 -4.10 25.01 18.79
N GLN A 241 -4.95 25.20 19.82
CA GLN A 241 -6.30 24.63 19.90
C GLN A 241 -7.25 25.21 18.85
N SER A 242 -7.10 26.49 18.49
CA SER A 242 -7.91 27.17 17.45
C SER A 242 -7.39 26.99 16.03
N GLY A 243 -6.41 26.10 15.83
CA GLY A 243 -5.91 25.76 14.49
C GLY A 243 -4.59 26.44 14.11
N GLY A 244 -3.95 27.19 15.00
CA GLY A 244 -2.63 27.76 14.80
C GLY A 244 -2.61 29.12 14.09
N THR A 245 -3.76 29.72 13.80
CA THR A 245 -3.86 31.06 13.20
C THR A 245 -4.74 31.94 14.09
N GLY A 246 -4.33 33.17 14.31
CA GLY A 246 -5.06 34.15 15.13
C GLY A 246 -5.13 35.51 14.46
N ILE A 247 -6.22 36.21 14.70
CA ILE A 247 -6.44 37.59 14.21
C ILE A 247 -6.28 38.53 15.40
N THR A 248 -5.36 39.51 15.25
CA THR A 248 -5.08 40.51 16.30
C THR A 248 -4.49 41.77 15.71
N LYS A 249 -4.86 42.92 16.24
CA LYS A 249 -4.26 44.20 15.86
C LYS A 249 -2.78 44.30 16.26
N ASP A 250 -2.33 43.48 17.22
CA ASP A 250 -0.93 43.47 17.66
C ASP A 250 0.01 42.75 16.68
N ALA A 251 -0.52 42.27 15.54
CA ALA A 251 0.27 41.76 14.44
C ALA A 251 0.92 42.87 13.61
N ALA A 252 0.41 44.09 13.68
CA ALA A 252 0.89 45.23 12.90
C ALA A 252 2.39 45.53 13.16
N PRO A 253 3.17 45.98 12.15
CA PRO A 253 4.58 46.27 12.29
C PRO A 253 4.93 47.35 13.33
N ASP A 254 3.98 48.29 13.55
CA ASP A 254 4.06 49.41 14.46
C ASP A 254 3.51 49.13 15.87
N ALA A 255 3.07 47.87 16.13
CA ALA A 255 2.60 47.49 17.43
C ALA A 255 3.70 47.54 18.50
N ASP A 256 3.32 47.92 19.73
CA ASP A 256 4.25 48.06 20.87
C ASP A 256 5.04 46.72 21.08
N PRO A 257 6.40 46.78 20.97
CA PRO A 257 7.24 45.57 21.12
C PRO A 257 7.12 44.87 22.47
N GLN A 258 6.63 45.56 23.51
CA GLN A 258 6.47 45.00 24.84
C GLN A 258 5.21 44.12 24.99
N ARG A 259 4.29 44.18 23.98
CA ARG A 259 3.11 43.35 24.01
C ARG A 259 3.43 41.88 23.68
N PRO A 260 2.58 40.93 24.14
CA PRO A 260 2.82 39.49 23.93
C PRO A 260 3.06 39.10 22.45
N ILE A 261 2.21 39.53 21.54
CA ILE A 261 2.27 39.12 20.14
C ILE A 261 3.54 39.62 19.42
N PRO A 262 3.89 40.93 19.45
CA PRO A 262 5.15 41.42 18.87
C PRO A 262 6.37 40.75 19.47
N ARG A 263 6.38 40.50 20.80
CA ARG A 263 7.48 39.85 21.50
C ARG A 263 7.65 38.40 21.00
N MET A 264 6.57 37.62 20.88
CA MET A 264 6.58 36.26 20.36
C MET A 264 6.94 36.21 18.88
N ILE A 265 6.58 37.22 18.08
CA ILE A 265 7.03 37.35 16.68
C ILE A 265 8.55 37.56 16.65
N ALA A 266 9.09 38.46 17.50
CA ALA A 266 10.52 38.70 17.60
C ALA A 266 11.33 37.48 18.06
N GLN A 267 10.74 36.62 18.87
CA GLN A 267 11.32 35.35 19.31
C GLN A 267 11.14 34.21 18.30
N GLY A 268 10.48 34.42 17.15
CA GLY A 268 10.21 33.39 16.16
C GLY A 268 9.08 32.42 16.54
N LEU A 269 8.44 32.56 17.72
CA LEU A 269 7.35 31.71 18.17
C LEU A 269 6.03 31.95 17.43
N LEU A 270 5.90 33.11 16.79
CA LEU A 270 4.78 33.46 15.89
C LEU A 270 5.33 34.07 14.61
N ILE A 271 4.66 33.81 13.49
CA ILE A 271 4.94 34.39 12.20
C ILE A 271 3.83 35.38 11.86
N ARG A 272 4.21 36.60 11.46
CA ARG A 272 3.28 37.58 10.89
C ARG A 272 2.90 37.17 9.48
N ILE A 273 1.61 37.03 9.21
CA ILE A 273 1.08 36.81 7.86
C ILE A 273 0.70 38.13 7.20
N ASP A 274 0.00 38.97 7.94
CA ASP A 274 -0.38 40.32 7.55
C ASP A 274 -0.49 41.23 8.79
N ASP A 275 -0.94 42.49 8.63
CA ASP A 275 -1.05 43.46 9.72
C ASP A 275 -2.03 43.07 10.85
N THR A 276 -2.83 42.06 10.63
CA THR A 276 -3.85 41.58 11.58
C THR A 276 -3.77 40.09 11.87
N THR A 277 -2.97 39.35 11.15
CA THR A 277 -2.95 37.87 11.23
C THR A 277 -1.60 37.36 11.64
N VAL A 278 -1.59 36.49 12.63
CA VAL A 278 -0.41 35.71 13.06
C VAL A 278 -0.64 34.23 12.93
N ARG A 279 0.43 33.50 12.69
CA ARG A 279 0.43 32.04 12.58
C ARG A 279 1.46 31.43 13.52
N LEU A 280 1.05 30.33 14.17
CA LEU A 280 1.92 29.51 15.01
C LEU A 280 2.70 28.51 14.13
N PRO A 281 4.05 28.53 14.09
CA PRO A 281 4.85 27.61 13.29
C PRO A 281 4.61 26.16 13.66
N MET A 282 4.71 25.26 12.67
CA MET A 282 4.51 23.84 12.89
C MET A 282 5.47 23.24 13.96
N PRO A 283 6.77 23.50 13.96
CA PRO A 283 7.68 23.00 15.00
C PRO A 283 7.25 23.43 16.41
N VAL A 284 6.84 24.71 16.59
CA VAL A 284 6.37 25.24 17.88
C VAL A 284 5.11 24.50 18.34
N ARG A 285 4.19 24.14 17.43
CA ARG A 285 2.99 23.36 17.75
C ARG A 285 3.32 21.96 18.27
N TYR A 286 4.28 21.25 17.65
CA TYR A 286 4.75 19.94 18.13
C TYR A 286 5.37 20.07 19.53
N LEU A 287 6.24 21.04 19.74
CA LEU A 287 6.90 21.27 21.02
C LEU A 287 5.88 21.63 22.13
N LEU A 288 4.86 22.45 21.83
CA LEU A 288 3.79 22.76 22.78
C LEU A 288 3.01 21.53 23.24
N ARG A 289 2.86 20.54 22.37
CA ARG A 289 2.21 19.26 22.66
C ARG A 289 3.16 18.22 23.28
N GLY A 290 4.41 18.58 23.54
CA GLY A 290 5.42 17.67 24.06
C GLY A 290 5.86 16.61 23.04
N GLN A 291 5.64 16.87 21.74
CA GLN A 291 6.01 16.01 20.63
C GLN A 291 7.25 16.56 19.92
N GLN A 292 8.07 15.70 19.39
CA GLN A 292 9.14 16.13 18.49
C GLN A 292 8.57 16.45 17.11
N PRO A 293 8.98 17.57 16.46
CA PRO A 293 8.63 17.84 15.08
C PRO A 293 9.12 16.71 14.17
N PRO A 294 8.35 16.31 13.15
CA PRO A 294 8.82 15.32 12.20
C PRO A 294 10.04 15.87 11.45
N LEU A 295 11.08 15.04 11.30
CA LEU A 295 12.22 15.39 10.47
C LEU A 295 11.77 15.45 9.00
N ILE A 296 11.72 16.67 8.44
CA ILE A 296 11.35 16.91 7.04
C ILE A 296 12.54 17.60 6.37
N PRO A 297 13.43 16.85 5.71
CA PRO A 297 14.49 17.45 4.92
C PRO A 297 13.87 18.17 3.72
N VAL A 298 14.31 19.38 3.43
CA VAL A 298 13.78 20.20 2.33
C VAL A 298 14.57 20.05 1.02
N LEU A 299 15.72 19.39 1.08
CA LEU A 299 16.55 19.05 -0.08
C LEU A 299 16.54 17.53 -0.28
N PRO A 300 16.54 17.06 -1.53
CA PRO A 300 16.66 15.66 -1.83
C PRO A 300 18.07 15.16 -1.50
N ASP A 301 18.17 13.99 -0.90
CA ASP A 301 19.43 13.26 -0.88
C ASP A 301 19.85 12.89 -2.31
N PRO A 302 21.16 12.79 -2.59
CA PRO A 302 21.64 12.32 -3.88
C PRO A 302 20.98 10.99 -4.24
N ARG A 303 20.37 10.90 -5.43
CA ARG A 303 19.83 9.64 -5.93
C ARG A 303 20.97 8.67 -6.18
N VAL A 304 20.86 7.48 -5.60
CA VAL A 304 21.79 6.38 -5.85
C VAL A 304 21.17 5.48 -6.91
N GLU A 305 21.96 5.03 -7.88
CA GLU A 305 21.47 4.07 -8.88
C GLU A 305 21.07 2.78 -8.19
N PHE A 306 19.89 2.27 -8.56
CA PHE A 306 19.41 1.00 -8.06
C PHE A 306 20.35 -0.11 -8.52
N SER A 307 20.87 -0.86 -7.58
CA SER A 307 21.74 -2.00 -7.83
C SER A 307 21.32 -3.16 -6.93
N ALA A 308 20.56 -4.12 -7.48
CA ALA A 308 20.29 -5.36 -6.79
C ALA A 308 21.58 -6.18 -6.69
N SER A 309 21.76 -6.90 -5.60
CA SER A 309 22.88 -7.79 -5.37
C SER A 309 22.37 -9.22 -5.24
N ASN A 310 22.99 -10.18 -5.92
CA ASN A 310 22.64 -11.60 -5.81
C ASN A 310 22.61 -12.08 -4.35
N LYS A 311 23.53 -11.57 -3.53
CA LYS A 311 23.56 -11.89 -2.10
C LYS A 311 22.33 -11.35 -1.36
N ASN A 312 21.83 -10.17 -1.73
CA ASN A 312 20.60 -9.62 -1.16
C ASN A 312 19.40 -10.47 -1.55
N ASP A 313 19.36 -10.92 -2.79
CA ASP A 313 18.29 -11.77 -3.30
C ASP A 313 18.28 -13.16 -2.64
N GLU A 314 19.45 -13.76 -2.40
CA GLU A 314 19.57 -15.02 -1.64
C GLU A 314 19.06 -14.86 -0.19
N ASN A 315 19.44 -13.77 0.49
CA ASN A 315 18.95 -13.47 1.85
C ASN A 315 17.44 -13.23 1.85
N SER A 316 16.94 -12.52 0.85
CA SER A 316 15.51 -12.26 0.64
C SER A 316 14.73 -13.58 0.49
N ALA A 317 15.24 -14.50 -0.32
CA ALA A 317 14.62 -15.82 -0.52
C ALA A 317 14.55 -16.62 0.78
N GLY A 318 15.64 -16.65 1.56
CA GLY A 318 15.65 -17.34 2.85
C GLY A 318 14.59 -16.82 3.81
N THR A 319 14.44 -15.48 3.88
CA THR A 319 13.41 -14.83 4.70
C THR A 319 12.01 -15.13 4.19
N GLY A 320 11.79 -15.01 2.87
CA GLY A 320 10.47 -15.23 2.25
C GLY A 320 9.97 -16.67 2.38
N LEU A 321 10.86 -17.65 2.23
CA LEU A 321 10.52 -19.06 2.38
C LEU A 321 10.14 -19.43 3.83
N GLU A 322 10.71 -18.76 4.83
CA GLU A 322 10.29 -18.92 6.22
C GLU A 322 8.84 -18.46 6.41
N ILE A 323 8.43 -17.35 5.78
CA ILE A 323 7.03 -16.89 5.83
C ILE A 323 6.09 -17.88 5.14
N VAL A 324 6.50 -18.46 4.02
CA VAL A 324 5.73 -19.53 3.35
C VAL A 324 5.56 -20.73 4.29
N ARG A 325 6.61 -21.14 5.03
CA ARG A 325 6.53 -22.21 6.02
C ARG A 325 5.51 -21.89 7.12
N LEU A 326 5.58 -20.71 7.73
CA LEU A 326 4.63 -20.26 8.75
C LEU A 326 3.20 -20.23 8.24
N MET A 327 2.99 -19.73 7.01
CA MET A 327 1.68 -19.69 6.38
C MET A 327 1.10 -21.10 6.15
N ARG A 328 1.91 -22.05 5.70
CA ARG A 328 1.50 -23.47 5.56
C ARG A 328 1.06 -24.09 6.87
N ILE A 329 1.80 -23.81 7.96
CA ILE A 329 1.43 -24.26 9.31
C ILE A 329 0.07 -23.66 9.71
N LEU A 330 -0.08 -22.33 9.58
CA LEU A 330 -1.33 -21.63 9.90
C LEU A 330 -2.53 -22.24 9.16
N LEU A 331 -2.42 -22.39 7.84
CA LEU A 331 -3.53 -22.88 7.02
C LEU A 331 -3.92 -24.33 7.34
N ARG A 332 -2.94 -25.17 7.66
CA ARG A 332 -3.19 -26.55 8.05
C ARG A 332 -3.92 -26.60 9.38
N ASP A 333 -3.43 -25.87 10.36
CA ASP A 333 -3.99 -25.87 11.71
C ASP A 333 -5.41 -25.29 11.74
N LEU A 334 -5.62 -24.11 11.14
CA LEU A 334 -6.95 -23.51 11.03
C LEU A 334 -7.94 -24.33 10.18
N GLY A 335 -7.46 -25.21 9.30
CA GLY A 335 -8.31 -26.15 8.57
C GLY A 335 -8.83 -27.28 9.47
N HIS A 336 -8.07 -27.67 10.48
CA HIS A 336 -8.47 -28.69 11.46
C HIS A 336 -9.23 -28.11 12.65
N ASP A 337 -8.82 -26.94 13.11
CA ASP A 337 -9.40 -26.24 14.27
C ASP A 337 -9.64 -24.77 13.93
N PRO A 338 -10.80 -24.43 13.30
CA PRO A 338 -11.17 -23.08 12.95
C PRO A 338 -11.21 -22.17 14.18
N MET A 339 -10.64 -20.97 14.07
CA MET A 339 -10.46 -20.07 15.19
C MET A 339 -11.70 -19.22 15.46
N PRO A 340 -12.40 -19.34 16.60
CA PRO A 340 -13.63 -18.63 16.88
C PRO A 340 -13.38 -17.13 17.09
N LEU A 341 -14.27 -16.29 16.56
CA LEU A 341 -14.32 -14.86 16.80
C LEU A 341 -15.26 -14.54 17.96
N LEU A 342 -15.01 -13.45 18.65
CA LEU A 342 -15.91 -12.92 19.67
C LEU A 342 -17.18 -12.33 19.01
N LYS A 343 -18.24 -12.11 19.78
CA LYS A 343 -19.52 -11.58 19.30
C LYS A 343 -19.42 -10.24 18.54
N ASP A 344 -18.41 -9.43 18.88
CA ASP A 344 -18.08 -8.17 18.23
C ASP A 344 -17.19 -8.35 16.95
N GLY A 345 -16.88 -9.60 16.61
CA GLY A 345 -16.10 -9.94 15.40
C GLY A 345 -14.59 -9.76 15.55
N VAL A 346 -14.09 -9.49 16.74
CA VAL A 346 -12.66 -9.38 17.01
C VAL A 346 -12.06 -10.71 17.47
N LEU A 347 -10.74 -10.84 17.35
CA LEU A 347 -10.03 -12.03 17.82
C LEU A 347 -9.82 -11.97 19.33
N GLY A 348 -10.15 -13.05 20.02
CA GLY A 348 -10.00 -13.18 21.48
C GLY A 348 -8.52 -13.38 21.89
N VAL A 349 -8.17 -12.98 23.11
CA VAL A 349 -6.80 -13.15 23.65
C VAL A 349 -6.39 -14.62 23.67
N ARG A 350 -7.31 -15.54 23.98
CA ARG A 350 -7.02 -17.00 23.97
C ARG A 350 -6.67 -17.48 22.57
N SER A 351 -7.38 -17.02 21.56
CA SER A 351 -7.10 -17.33 20.15
C SER A 351 -5.74 -16.79 19.72
N VAL A 352 -5.37 -15.57 20.13
CA VAL A 352 -4.03 -15.02 19.89
C VAL A 352 -2.95 -15.87 20.54
N THR A 353 -3.14 -16.29 21.81
CA THR A 353 -2.20 -17.17 22.52
C THR A 353 -2.09 -18.56 21.85
N ALA A 354 -3.19 -19.12 21.36
CA ALA A 354 -3.15 -20.36 20.60
C ALA A 354 -2.35 -20.18 19.29
N LEU A 355 -2.56 -19.07 18.58
CA LEU A 355 -1.84 -18.74 17.34
C LEU A 355 -0.33 -18.63 17.54
N THR A 356 0.13 -17.98 18.62
CA THR A 356 1.56 -17.87 18.95
C THR A 356 2.19 -19.26 19.20
N ARG A 357 1.45 -20.14 19.85
CA ARG A 357 1.91 -21.52 20.12
C ARG A 357 1.95 -22.36 18.83
N ILE A 358 0.93 -22.26 17.97
CA ILE A 358 0.87 -22.98 16.69
C ILE A 358 2.05 -22.61 15.80
N LEU A 359 2.35 -21.31 15.73
CA LEU A 359 3.42 -20.79 14.87
C LEU A 359 4.80 -20.79 15.54
N ASP A 360 4.90 -21.20 16.81
CA ASP A 360 6.13 -21.14 17.61
C ASP A 360 6.83 -19.77 17.46
N SER A 361 6.06 -18.70 17.63
CA SER A 361 6.51 -17.33 17.36
C SER A 361 5.98 -16.32 18.37
N ASN A 362 6.52 -15.09 18.34
CA ASN A 362 5.97 -14.01 19.16
C ASN A 362 4.62 -13.51 18.61
N GLU A 363 3.87 -12.80 19.46
CA GLU A 363 2.52 -12.31 19.14
C GLU A 363 2.48 -11.44 17.86
N LEU A 364 3.42 -10.51 17.71
CA LEU A 364 3.45 -9.62 16.55
C LEU A 364 3.68 -10.42 15.25
N THR A 365 4.61 -11.37 15.25
CA THR A 365 4.87 -12.24 14.09
C THR A 365 3.64 -13.10 13.76
N ALA A 366 3.03 -13.70 14.77
CA ALA A 366 1.82 -14.49 14.58
C ALA A 366 0.67 -13.68 13.97
N LEU A 367 0.44 -12.46 14.48
CA LEU A 367 -0.57 -11.54 13.94
C LEU A 367 -0.20 -11.01 12.54
N ARG A 368 1.09 -10.84 12.21
CA ARG A 368 1.54 -10.52 10.84
C ARG A 368 1.22 -11.64 9.86
N VAL A 369 1.49 -12.91 10.23
CA VAL A 369 1.15 -14.06 9.39
C VAL A 369 -0.35 -14.14 9.16
N LEU A 370 -1.17 -13.96 10.20
CA LEU A 370 -2.63 -13.95 10.07
C LEU A 370 -3.14 -12.76 9.23
N SER A 371 -2.56 -11.55 9.43
CA SER A 371 -2.87 -10.38 8.59
C SER A 371 -2.57 -10.63 7.12
N LEU A 372 -1.46 -11.30 6.84
CA LEU A 372 -1.03 -11.66 5.51
C LEU A 372 -1.98 -12.68 4.88
N ALA A 373 -2.39 -13.71 5.64
CA ALA A 373 -3.36 -14.70 5.21
C ALA A 373 -4.71 -14.07 4.81
N LEU A 374 -5.18 -13.10 5.60
CA LEU A 374 -6.39 -12.32 5.30
C LEU A 374 -6.21 -11.44 4.05
N SER A 375 -5.04 -10.80 3.90
CA SER A 375 -4.74 -9.94 2.75
C SER A 375 -4.65 -10.72 1.43
N CYS A 376 -4.23 -11.99 1.49
CA CYS A 376 -4.14 -12.89 0.35
C CYS A 376 -5.42 -13.72 0.13
N ASN A 377 -6.47 -13.48 0.92
CA ASN A 377 -7.70 -14.26 0.89
C ASN A 377 -7.49 -15.78 1.09
N LEU A 378 -6.41 -16.15 1.80
CA LEU A 378 -6.15 -17.54 2.19
C LEU A 378 -6.96 -17.93 3.43
N VAL A 379 -7.26 -16.96 4.29
CA VAL A 379 -8.13 -17.08 5.45
C VAL A 379 -9.23 -16.04 5.33
N ALA A 380 -10.44 -16.38 5.72
CA ALA A 380 -11.56 -15.45 5.77
C ALA A 380 -12.42 -15.68 7.02
N ARG A 381 -13.26 -14.68 7.32
CA ARG A 381 -14.28 -14.77 8.35
C ARG A 381 -15.54 -15.44 7.77
N GLY A 382 -16.11 -16.37 8.49
CA GLY A 382 -17.39 -17.00 8.10
C GLY A 382 -17.74 -18.20 8.96
N VAL A 383 -18.76 -18.90 8.56
CA VAL A 383 -19.18 -20.17 9.15
C VAL A 383 -18.45 -21.30 8.40
N PRO A 384 -17.63 -22.11 9.08
CA PRO A 384 -16.86 -23.16 8.42
C PRO A 384 -17.74 -24.35 8.03
N ASP A 385 -17.37 -25.04 6.97
CA ASP A 385 -17.94 -26.30 6.54
C ASP A 385 -16.83 -27.34 6.37
N PRO A 386 -16.82 -28.47 7.09
CA PRO A 386 -17.75 -28.83 8.17
C PRO A 386 -17.60 -27.95 9.43
N LEU A 387 -18.66 -27.87 10.22
CA LEU A 387 -18.65 -27.15 11.50
C LEU A 387 -17.72 -27.84 12.50
N PRO A 388 -17.03 -27.07 13.38
CA PRO A 388 -16.29 -27.63 14.49
C PRO A 388 -17.18 -28.45 15.44
N SER A 389 -16.62 -29.49 16.04
CA SER A 389 -17.38 -30.38 16.93
C SER A 389 -17.87 -29.68 18.22
N ASP A 390 -17.22 -28.60 18.62
CA ASP A 390 -17.49 -27.75 19.78
C ASP A 390 -18.14 -26.41 19.41
N ASP A 391 -18.78 -26.34 18.22
CA ASP A 391 -19.41 -25.10 17.72
C ASP A 391 -20.40 -24.52 18.74
N THR A 392 -20.17 -23.29 19.13
CA THR A 392 -21.05 -22.50 20.03
C THR A 392 -21.89 -21.47 19.26
N GLY A 393 -21.83 -21.48 17.94
CA GLY A 393 -22.41 -20.49 17.06
C GLY A 393 -21.55 -19.23 16.94
N GLY A 394 -21.54 -18.62 15.78
CA GLY A 394 -20.79 -17.40 15.47
C GLY A 394 -19.89 -17.57 14.26
N ASP A 395 -19.05 -16.56 14.05
CA ASP A 395 -18.10 -16.58 12.95
C ASP A 395 -16.72 -17.08 13.42
N TYR A 396 -16.03 -17.67 12.51
CA TYR A 396 -14.67 -18.19 12.69
C TYR A 396 -13.73 -17.57 11.67
N LEU A 397 -12.43 -17.57 11.99
CA LEU A 397 -11.38 -17.48 10.98
C LEU A 397 -11.02 -18.89 10.53
N CYS A 398 -11.15 -19.14 9.26
CA CYS A 398 -10.94 -20.45 8.66
C CYS A 398 -10.31 -20.28 7.26
N PRO A 399 -9.53 -21.26 6.76
CA PRO A 399 -9.01 -21.22 5.41
C PRO A 399 -10.12 -21.20 4.37
N THR A 400 -9.87 -20.53 3.27
CA THR A 400 -10.78 -20.50 2.10
C THR A 400 -10.42 -21.64 1.14
N HIS A 401 -11.29 -21.92 0.17
CA HIS A 401 -10.96 -22.85 -0.92
C HIS A 401 -9.76 -22.36 -1.77
N HIS A 402 -9.48 -21.06 -1.77
CA HIS A 402 -8.28 -20.52 -2.42
C HIS A 402 -6.98 -20.99 -1.74
N ALA A 403 -7.03 -21.22 -0.44
CA ALA A 403 -5.88 -21.78 0.29
C ALA A 403 -5.48 -23.18 -0.21
N ASP A 404 -6.42 -23.99 -0.67
CA ASP A 404 -6.12 -25.33 -1.21
C ASP A 404 -5.29 -25.21 -2.50
N THR A 405 -5.68 -24.30 -3.40
CA THR A 405 -4.93 -23.99 -4.62
C THR A 405 -3.54 -23.43 -4.30
N TRP A 406 -3.46 -22.53 -3.33
CA TRP A 406 -2.20 -21.97 -2.88
C TRP A 406 -1.27 -23.02 -2.29
N LEU A 407 -1.78 -23.94 -1.46
CA LEU A 407 -0.99 -25.00 -0.81
C LEU A 407 -0.37 -25.97 -1.82
N VAL A 408 -1.00 -26.21 -2.98
CA VAL A 408 -0.46 -27.08 -4.04
C VAL A 408 0.41 -26.36 -5.06
N SER A 409 0.50 -25.04 -5.00
CA SER A 409 1.33 -24.24 -5.88
C SER A 409 2.82 -24.39 -5.56
N PRO A 410 3.75 -24.12 -6.51
CA PRO A 410 5.18 -24.10 -6.26
C PRO A 410 5.56 -23.08 -5.17
N LEU A 411 6.65 -23.31 -4.43
CA LEU A 411 7.12 -22.42 -3.36
C LEU A 411 7.35 -20.98 -3.84
N SER A 412 7.88 -20.81 -5.04
CA SER A 412 8.08 -19.52 -5.68
C SER A 412 6.77 -18.75 -5.81
N HIS A 413 5.73 -19.42 -6.34
CA HIS A 413 4.40 -18.83 -6.50
C HIS A 413 3.72 -18.55 -5.15
N GLN A 414 3.92 -19.41 -4.16
CA GLN A 414 3.42 -19.16 -2.81
C GLN A 414 4.01 -17.89 -2.21
N TRP A 415 5.31 -17.69 -2.34
CA TRP A 415 5.98 -16.49 -1.84
C TRP A 415 5.58 -15.23 -2.61
N SER A 416 5.54 -15.29 -3.95
CA SER A 416 5.13 -14.13 -4.77
C SER A 416 3.70 -13.68 -4.48
N GLN A 417 2.75 -14.61 -4.27
CA GLN A 417 1.38 -14.27 -3.88
C GLN A 417 1.30 -13.59 -2.51
N LEU A 418 2.11 -14.02 -1.54
CA LEU A 418 2.15 -13.37 -0.22
C LEU A 418 2.66 -11.93 -0.32
N ILE A 419 3.72 -11.70 -1.07
CA ILE A 419 4.25 -10.35 -1.33
C ILE A 419 3.22 -9.49 -2.03
N TYR A 420 2.59 -10.02 -3.08
CA TYR A 420 1.56 -9.33 -3.86
C TYR A 420 0.37 -8.93 -2.98
N GLY A 421 -0.20 -9.87 -2.22
CA GLY A 421 -1.32 -9.61 -1.33
C GLY A 421 -0.99 -8.59 -0.23
N TRP A 422 0.22 -8.67 0.35
CA TRP A 422 0.69 -7.67 1.31
C TRP A 422 0.78 -6.28 0.69
N TYR A 423 1.41 -6.17 -0.48
CA TYR A 423 1.70 -4.88 -1.10
C TYR A 423 0.44 -4.15 -1.59
N PHE A 424 -0.45 -4.85 -2.28
CA PHE A 424 -1.62 -4.26 -2.92
C PHE A 424 -2.88 -4.29 -2.05
N HIS A 425 -3.05 -5.30 -1.18
CA HIS A 425 -4.31 -5.55 -0.48
C HIS A 425 -4.22 -5.47 1.04
N GLY A 426 -3.01 -5.47 1.62
CA GLY A 426 -2.82 -5.48 3.07
C GLY A 426 -3.28 -4.19 3.73
N THR A 427 -4.40 -4.23 4.46
CA THR A 427 -5.00 -3.09 5.16
C THR A 427 -4.94 -3.19 6.68
N LEU A 428 -4.49 -4.33 7.22
CA LEU A 428 -4.42 -4.57 8.65
C LEU A 428 -3.09 -4.08 9.26
N ARG A 429 -3.17 -3.58 10.49
CA ARG A 429 -2.05 -3.09 11.31
C ARG A 429 -1.89 -3.94 12.57
N PRO A 430 -1.21 -5.10 12.50
CA PRO A 430 -1.06 -6.01 13.63
C PRO A 430 -0.35 -5.36 14.83
N TRP A 431 0.52 -4.38 14.60
CA TRP A 431 1.27 -3.65 15.64
C TRP A 431 0.43 -2.70 16.50
N VAL A 432 -0.83 -2.47 16.13
CA VAL A 432 -1.76 -1.64 16.93
C VAL A 432 -2.42 -2.47 18.05
N VAL A 433 -2.36 -3.80 17.95
CA VAL A 433 -2.89 -4.69 19.00
C VAL A 433 -2.20 -4.42 20.33
N ASN A 434 -2.96 -4.43 21.41
CA ASN A 434 -2.54 -4.10 22.79
C ASN A 434 -2.15 -2.63 23.02
N THR A 435 -2.17 -1.74 22.01
CA THR A 435 -2.13 -0.30 22.29
C THR A 435 -3.44 0.13 22.96
N LEU A 436 -3.38 1.16 23.79
CA LEU A 436 -4.57 1.64 24.52
C LEU A 436 -5.38 2.62 23.67
N ASP A 437 -6.70 2.48 23.70
CA ASP A 437 -7.62 3.46 23.14
C ASP A 437 -7.75 4.71 24.05
N ASP A 438 -8.53 5.70 23.62
CA ASP A 438 -8.78 6.95 24.38
C ASP A 438 -9.44 6.70 25.76
N LYS A 439 -9.98 5.49 25.98
CA LYS A 439 -10.60 5.05 27.25
C LYS A 439 -9.69 4.15 28.08
N GLY A 440 -8.42 3.97 27.66
CA GLY A 440 -7.45 3.11 28.33
C GLY A 440 -7.70 1.61 28.14
N LYS A 441 -8.48 1.18 27.12
CA LYS A 441 -8.70 -0.23 26.82
C LYS A 441 -7.74 -0.71 25.74
N PRO A 442 -7.18 -1.93 25.87
CA PRO A 442 -6.30 -2.49 24.84
C PRO A 442 -7.07 -2.81 23.55
N GLN A 443 -6.51 -2.39 22.42
CA GLN A 443 -7.01 -2.71 21.08
C GLN A 443 -6.83 -4.20 20.80
N ARG A 444 -7.86 -4.81 20.20
CA ARG A 444 -7.82 -6.22 19.79
C ARG A 444 -7.65 -6.37 18.30
N PHE A 445 -7.12 -7.48 17.87
CA PHE A 445 -7.00 -7.78 16.44
C PHE A 445 -8.38 -7.87 15.77
N LEU A 446 -8.52 -7.35 14.57
CA LEU A 446 -9.77 -7.14 13.81
C LEU A 446 -10.70 -6.06 14.39
N SER A 447 -10.29 -5.31 15.43
CA SER A 447 -11.04 -4.11 15.83
C SER A 447 -10.91 -3.02 14.73
N PRO A 448 -11.86 -2.05 14.69
CA PRO A 448 -11.76 -0.95 13.70
C PRO A 448 -10.43 -0.21 13.72
N ALA A 449 -9.78 -0.12 14.90
CA ALA A 449 -8.47 0.51 15.04
C ALA A 449 -7.35 -0.21 14.26
N THR A 450 -7.49 -1.52 14.00
CA THR A 450 -6.48 -2.29 13.25
C THR A 450 -6.61 -2.16 11.74
N TRP A 451 -7.68 -1.57 11.22
CA TRP A 451 -7.91 -1.38 9.79
C TRP A 451 -7.41 -0.01 9.32
N ASN A 452 -6.78 0.02 8.15
CA ASN A 452 -6.40 1.26 7.49
C ASN A 452 -6.38 1.07 5.97
N GLU A 453 -7.41 1.53 5.29
CA GLU A 453 -7.54 1.45 3.82
C GLU A 453 -6.41 2.17 3.06
N LYS A 454 -5.73 3.13 3.70
CA LYS A 454 -4.62 3.88 3.10
C LYS A 454 -3.27 3.19 3.27
N LEU A 455 -3.21 2.05 3.95
CA LEU A 455 -1.96 1.35 4.23
C LEU A 455 -1.22 0.91 2.95
N PRO A 456 -1.88 0.38 1.90
CA PRO A 456 -1.21 0.07 0.63
C PRO A 456 -0.57 1.31 -0.01
N THR A 457 -1.23 2.46 0.02
CA THR A 457 -0.67 3.72 -0.50
C THR A 457 0.56 4.17 0.28
N LEU A 458 0.54 4.05 1.61
CA LEU A 458 1.69 4.39 2.45
C LEU A 458 2.84 3.41 2.24
N ARG A 459 2.56 2.13 2.07
CA ARG A 459 3.53 1.07 1.75
C ARG A 459 4.19 1.33 0.40
N LYS A 460 3.38 1.67 -0.62
CA LYS A 460 3.89 2.05 -1.95
C LYS A 460 4.85 3.25 -1.86
N LEU A 461 4.49 4.30 -1.10
CA LEU A 461 5.37 5.44 -0.86
C LEU A 461 6.67 5.01 -0.19
N THR A 462 6.61 4.22 0.89
CA THR A 462 7.79 3.74 1.63
C THR A 462 8.74 2.96 0.72
N LEU A 463 8.21 2.03 -0.06
CA LEU A 463 9.03 1.17 -0.93
C LEU A 463 9.56 1.91 -2.17
N SER A 464 8.79 2.81 -2.78
CA SER A 464 9.29 3.62 -3.89
C SER A 464 10.43 4.56 -3.43
N THR A 465 10.31 5.13 -2.23
CA THR A 465 11.41 5.91 -1.63
C THR A 465 12.63 5.03 -1.33
N ALA A 466 12.42 3.84 -0.78
CA ALA A 466 13.50 2.89 -0.55
C ALA A 466 14.23 2.53 -1.86
N ALA A 467 13.51 2.26 -2.93
CA ALA A 467 14.10 1.96 -4.24
C ALA A 467 14.91 3.13 -4.84
N GLN A 468 14.58 4.37 -4.46
CA GLN A 468 15.30 5.56 -4.96
C GLN A 468 16.56 5.89 -4.14
N HIS A 469 16.58 5.58 -2.86
CA HIS A 469 17.62 6.04 -1.93
C HIS A 469 18.45 4.92 -1.30
N CYS A 470 17.93 3.67 -1.26
CA CYS A 470 18.69 2.54 -0.76
C CYS A 470 19.68 2.02 -1.82
N THR A 471 20.82 1.54 -1.34
CA THR A 471 21.81 0.83 -2.16
C THR A 471 21.78 -0.66 -1.90
N SER A 472 22.58 -1.44 -2.61
CA SER A 472 22.79 -2.86 -2.30
C SER A 472 23.39 -3.07 -0.89
N SER A 473 24.13 -2.09 -0.37
CA SER A 473 24.67 -2.10 1.00
C SER A 473 23.64 -1.66 2.06
N GLY A 474 22.53 -1.06 1.63
CA GLY A 474 21.50 -0.52 2.49
C GLY A 474 21.77 0.90 3.01
N ILE A 475 20.83 1.42 3.78
CA ILE A 475 20.92 2.71 4.49
C ILE A 475 20.32 2.56 5.90
N SER A 476 20.62 3.52 6.77
CA SER A 476 20.07 3.54 8.12
C SER A 476 18.56 3.79 8.13
N ASP A 477 17.85 3.30 9.15
CA ASP A 477 16.42 3.57 9.34
C ASP A 477 16.12 5.06 9.47
N HIS A 478 17.05 5.81 10.08
CA HIS A 478 16.94 7.26 10.20
C HIS A 478 16.95 7.94 8.82
N SER A 479 17.92 7.61 7.97
CA SER A 479 18.02 8.16 6.61
C SER A 479 16.82 7.76 5.75
N LEU A 480 16.37 6.51 5.84
CA LEU A 480 15.18 6.06 5.09
C LEU A 480 13.93 6.82 5.53
N ARG A 481 13.73 7.02 6.84
CA ARG A 481 12.60 7.83 7.34
C ARG A 481 12.68 9.28 6.89
N ALA A 482 13.88 9.89 6.91
CA ALA A 482 14.09 11.24 6.43
C ALA A 482 13.70 11.38 4.96
N ASN A 483 14.11 10.43 4.11
CA ASN A 483 13.78 10.41 2.69
C ASN A 483 12.28 10.18 2.43
N ILE A 484 11.62 9.36 3.24
CA ILE A 484 10.15 9.18 3.18
C ILE A 484 9.45 10.49 3.58
N GLY A 485 9.96 11.17 4.62
CA GLY A 485 9.49 12.50 5.03
C GLY A 485 9.65 13.54 3.93
N PHE A 486 10.79 13.55 3.23
CA PHE A 486 11.01 14.38 2.06
C PHE A 486 10.05 14.08 0.91
N ALA A 487 9.87 12.81 0.56
CA ALA A 487 9.08 12.38 -0.60
C ALA A 487 7.57 12.72 -0.49
N ALA A 488 7.00 12.72 0.73
CA ALA A 488 5.59 13.02 0.94
C ALA A 488 5.30 13.63 2.32
N PRO A 489 5.80 14.84 2.61
CA PRO A 489 5.77 15.42 3.96
C PRO A 489 4.36 15.60 4.53
N LEU A 490 3.39 15.99 3.71
CA LEU A 490 1.99 16.15 4.14
C LEU A 490 1.29 14.83 4.46
N ARG A 491 1.72 13.72 3.88
CA ARG A 491 1.21 12.39 4.22
C ARG A 491 1.83 11.89 5.50
N VAL A 492 3.15 12.01 5.60
CA VAL A 492 3.94 11.53 6.73
C VAL A 492 3.61 12.29 8.02
N SER A 493 3.38 13.60 7.95
CA SER A 493 2.98 14.41 9.12
C SER A 493 1.66 13.98 9.78
N ARG A 494 0.85 13.17 9.09
CA ARG A 494 -0.43 12.63 9.61
C ARG A 494 -0.30 11.21 10.14
N VAL A 495 0.88 10.64 10.08
CA VAL A 495 1.14 9.24 10.45
C VAL A 495 2.19 9.25 11.56
N SER A 496 1.97 8.46 12.62
CA SER A 496 3.01 8.27 13.62
C SER A 496 4.27 7.67 13.00
N PRO A 497 5.46 8.15 13.35
CA PRO A 497 6.73 7.58 12.88
C PRO A 497 6.83 6.06 13.05
N GLU A 498 6.29 5.54 14.14
CA GLU A 498 6.24 4.10 14.44
C GLU A 498 5.52 3.29 13.36
N HIS A 499 4.50 3.85 12.69
CA HIS A 499 3.82 3.17 11.60
C HIS A 499 4.73 2.96 10.39
N ILE A 500 5.58 3.95 10.08
CA ILE A 500 6.57 3.83 9.00
C ILE A 500 7.62 2.78 9.36
N ASP A 501 8.09 2.79 10.60
CA ASP A 501 9.04 1.77 11.10
C ASP A 501 8.46 0.36 10.99
N GLN A 502 7.18 0.19 11.29
CA GLN A 502 6.51 -1.11 11.16
C GLN A 502 6.39 -1.55 9.69
N LEU A 503 6.15 -0.61 8.75
CA LEU A 503 6.13 -0.94 7.31
C LEU A 503 7.50 -1.34 6.79
N ILE A 504 8.56 -0.66 7.22
CA ILE A 504 9.94 -1.03 6.91
C ILE A 504 10.27 -2.42 7.50
N ALA A 505 9.87 -2.67 8.75
CA ALA A 505 10.07 -3.95 9.41
C ALA A 505 9.30 -5.08 8.71
N GLU A 506 8.07 -4.84 8.22
CA GLU A 506 7.33 -5.81 7.42
C GLU A 506 7.99 -6.09 6.06
N ALA A 507 8.52 -5.06 5.40
CA ALA A 507 9.23 -5.23 4.14
C ALA A 507 10.49 -6.09 4.30
N ARG A 508 11.22 -5.92 5.40
CA ARG A 508 12.36 -6.80 5.76
C ARG A 508 11.90 -8.22 6.06
N TRP A 509 10.85 -8.35 6.85
CA TRP A 509 10.30 -9.63 7.26
C TRP A 509 9.81 -10.46 6.06
N LEU A 510 9.25 -9.82 5.02
CA LEU A 510 8.81 -10.47 3.78
C LEU A 510 9.93 -10.70 2.75
N GLY A 511 11.16 -10.24 3.03
CA GLY A 511 12.26 -10.33 2.09
C GLY A 511 12.19 -9.31 0.95
N VAL A 512 11.40 -8.26 1.07
CA VAL A 512 11.35 -7.17 0.07
C VAL A 512 12.56 -6.24 0.24
N LEU A 513 13.01 -6.04 1.49
CA LEU A 513 14.25 -5.37 1.85
C LEU A 513 15.14 -6.32 2.64
N THR A 514 16.46 -6.12 2.56
CA THR A 514 17.37 -6.81 3.48
C THR A 514 17.30 -6.23 4.90
N ALA A 515 17.93 -6.90 5.86
CA ALA A 515 17.99 -6.45 7.25
C ALA A 515 18.51 -4.99 7.41
N ASN A 516 19.37 -4.55 6.51
CA ASN A 516 19.99 -3.22 6.50
C ASN A 516 19.32 -2.26 5.48
N ASN A 517 18.09 -2.52 5.07
CA ASN A 517 17.40 -1.77 4.00
C ASN A 517 18.12 -1.85 2.63
N GLY A 518 18.84 -2.91 2.36
CA GLY A 518 19.42 -3.14 1.03
C GLY A 518 18.36 -3.50 0.01
N THR A 519 18.58 -3.08 -1.23
CA THR A 519 17.67 -3.32 -2.35
C THR A 519 17.69 -4.78 -2.81
N THR A 520 16.55 -5.28 -3.26
CA THR A 520 16.35 -6.63 -3.80
C THR A 520 15.67 -6.58 -5.16
N SER A 521 15.76 -7.64 -5.95
CA SER A 521 15.01 -7.78 -7.20
C SER A 521 13.49 -7.79 -6.98
N VAL A 522 13.04 -8.26 -5.82
CA VAL A 522 11.63 -8.23 -5.41
C VAL A 522 11.13 -6.79 -5.22
N LEU A 523 11.93 -5.94 -4.55
CA LEU A 523 11.62 -4.52 -4.41
C LEU A 523 11.50 -3.83 -5.78
N ASP A 524 12.43 -4.11 -6.67
CA ASP A 524 12.44 -3.54 -8.03
C ASP A 524 11.16 -3.88 -8.80
N ALA A 525 10.72 -5.13 -8.74
CA ALA A 525 9.46 -5.56 -9.35
C ALA A 525 8.24 -4.82 -8.77
N LEU A 526 8.13 -4.73 -7.44
CA LEU A 526 7.00 -4.07 -6.79
C LEU A 526 6.87 -2.59 -7.15
N VAL A 527 8.00 -1.91 -7.34
CA VAL A 527 8.00 -0.46 -7.61
C VAL A 527 7.78 -0.15 -9.09
N LYS A 528 8.28 -0.98 -9.98
CA LYS A 528 8.21 -0.75 -11.44
C LYS A 528 6.95 -1.26 -12.10
N GLU A 529 6.36 -2.32 -11.54
CA GLU A 529 5.21 -2.99 -12.15
C GLU A 529 3.87 -2.43 -11.66
N THR A 530 2.86 -2.53 -12.50
CA THR A 530 1.47 -2.24 -12.14
C THR A 530 0.86 -3.41 -11.37
N GLU A 531 -0.29 -3.22 -10.72
CA GLU A 531 -1.02 -4.29 -10.04
C GLU A 531 -1.30 -5.48 -10.97
N ALA A 532 -1.61 -5.21 -12.24
CA ALA A 532 -1.93 -6.25 -13.23
C ALA A 532 -0.71 -7.09 -13.66
N THR A 533 0.50 -6.53 -13.66
CA THR A 533 1.72 -7.19 -14.14
C THR A 533 2.64 -7.69 -13.03
N ALA A 534 2.49 -7.13 -11.81
CA ALA A 534 3.39 -7.38 -10.69
C ALA A 534 3.48 -8.86 -10.30
N LEU A 535 2.35 -9.58 -10.21
CA LEU A 535 2.35 -10.99 -9.79
C LEU A 535 3.18 -11.86 -10.77
N SER A 536 2.96 -11.69 -12.07
CA SER A 536 3.71 -12.44 -13.08
C SER A 536 5.21 -12.14 -13.04
N ARG A 537 5.57 -10.87 -12.79
CA ARG A 537 6.98 -10.48 -12.66
C ARG A 537 7.61 -11.04 -11.38
N LEU A 538 6.89 -10.98 -10.26
CA LEU A 538 7.31 -11.58 -9.00
C LEU A 538 7.52 -13.09 -9.14
N ASP A 539 6.62 -13.81 -9.82
CA ASP A 539 6.75 -15.25 -10.07
C ASP A 539 8.06 -15.59 -10.80
N GLN A 540 8.42 -14.82 -11.83
CA GLN A 540 9.67 -15.02 -12.55
C GLN A 540 10.89 -14.82 -11.65
N ILE A 541 10.88 -13.79 -10.80
CA ILE A 541 12.00 -13.50 -9.89
C ILE A 541 12.09 -14.57 -8.82
N THR A 542 10.99 -14.85 -8.11
CA THR A 542 10.98 -15.83 -7.03
C THR A 542 11.31 -17.25 -7.52
N GLN A 543 10.94 -17.60 -8.76
CA GLN A 543 11.32 -18.87 -9.36
C GLN A 543 12.84 -18.99 -9.52
N SER A 544 13.54 -17.92 -9.84
CA SER A 544 15.00 -17.92 -9.94
C SER A 544 15.72 -17.96 -8.59
N LEU A 545 15.03 -17.52 -7.52
CA LEU A 545 15.59 -17.38 -6.17
C LEU A 545 15.24 -18.57 -5.25
N THR A 546 14.21 -19.33 -5.57
CA THR A 546 13.81 -20.48 -4.76
C THR A 546 14.61 -21.72 -5.17
N PRO A 547 15.04 -22.55 -4.20
CA PRO A 547 15.69 -23.81 -4.50
C PRO A 547 14.79 -24.71 -5.36
N ALA A 548 15.39 -25.44 -6.27
CA ALA A 548 14.69 -26.45 -7.07
C ALA A 548 14.08 -27.52 -6.15
N GLU A 549 12.88 -27.95 -6.46
CA GLU A 549 12.23 -29.06 -5.76
C GLU A 549 13.00 -30.35 -5.95
N VAL A 550 13.15 -31.13 -4.88
CA VAL A 550 13.81 -32.41 -4.89
C VAL A 550 12.81 -33.55 -4.77
N THR A 551 12.97 -34.59 -5.56
CA THR A 551 12.09 -35.75 -5.55
C THR A 551 12.74 -36.97 -4.87
N GLN A 552 14.03 -36.84 -4.52
CA GLN A 552 14.78 -37.90 -3.90
C GLN A 552 15.01 -37.65 -2.42
N LEU A 553 14.79 -38.70 -1.62
CA LEU A 553 14.85 -38.70 -0.17
C LEU A 553 16.06 -39.53 0.28
N ILE A 554 16.70 -39.14 1.37
CA ILE A 554 17.88 -39.83 1.91
C ILE A 554 17.45 -40.54 3.20
N PRO A 555 17.38 -41.90 3.20
CA PRO A 555 17.06 -42.66 4.40
C PRO A 555 18.28 -42.67 5.34
N GLN A 556 18.01 -42.59 6.64
CA GLN A 556 19.02 -42.65 7.69
C GLN A 556 18.83 -43.92 8.54
N ALA A 557 19.86 -44.35 9.24
CA ALA A 557 19.84 -45.60 9.99
C ALA A 557 18.92 -45.58 11.24
N ASP A 558 18.56 -44.36 11.69
CA ASP A 558 17.78 -44.13 12.89
C ASP A 558 16.27 -43.99 12.64
N MET A 559 15.78 -44.59 11.57
CA MET A 559 14.38 -44.54 11.15
C MET A 559 13.94 -43.14 10.68
N THR A 560 14.87 -42.25 10.38
CA THR A 560 14.55 -40.93 9.77
C THR A 560 14.80 -40.96 8.27
N ILE A 561 14.07 -40.07 7.57
CA ILE A 561 14.21 -39.79 6.14
C ILE A 561 14.46 -38.32 5.97
N LEU A 562 15.60 -37.95 5.40
CA LEU A 562 15.97 -36.58 5.09
C LEU A 562 15.51 -36.21 3.69
N ALA A 563 14.74 -35.13 3.57
CA ALA A 563 14.52 -34.43 2.32
C ALA A 563 15.58 -33.32 2.21
N PRO A 564 16.55 -33.39 1.29
CA PRO A 564 17.67 -32.43 1.25
C PRO A 564 17.31 -31.06 0.67
N GLY A 565 16.07 -30.89 0.25
CA GLY A 565 15.51 -29.66 -0.29
C GLY A 565 13.99 -29.64 -0.25
N PRO A 566 13.35 -28.60 -0.76
CA PRO A 566 11.90 -28.51 -0.82
C PRO A 566 11.32 -29.67 -1.63
N LEU A 567 10.28 -30.29 -1.11
CA LEU A 567 9.58 -31.37 -1.78
C LEU A 567 8.42 -30.84 -2.63
N PRO A 568 8.14 -31.45 -3.80
CA PRO A 568 6.88 -31.26 -4.49
C PRO A 568 5.71 -31.52 -3.55
N GLN A 569 4.63 -30.75 -3.70
CA GLN A 569 3.51 -30.75 -2.75
C GLN A 569 2.93 -32.15 -2.52
N LEU A 570 2.72 -32.93 -3.59
CA LEU A 570 2.19 -34.28 -3.48
C LEU A 570 3.14 -35.19 -2.68
N LEU A 571 4.45 -35.09 -2.96
CA LEU A 571 5.45 -35.86 -2.22
C LEU A 571 5.52 -35.44 -0.75
N MET A 572 5.40 -34.14 -0.47
CA MET A 572 5.36 -33.65 0.91
C MET A 572 4.11 -34.12 1.67
N GLN A 573 2.94 -34.16 1.03
CA GLN A 573 1.71 -34.67 1.63
C GLN A 573 1.85 -36.16 1.99
N GLU A 574 2.35 -36.98 1.06
CA GLU A 574 2.59 -38.41 1.32
C GLU A 574 3.65 -38.60 2.41
N MET A 575 4.75 -37.82 2.39
CA MET A 575 5.77 -37.90 3.45
C MET A 575 5.22 -37.50 4.82
N THR A 576 4.36 -36.48 4.90
CA THR A 576 3.70 -36.07 6.15
C THR A 576 2.73 -37.16 6.66
N LEU A 577 2.15 -37.92 5.74
CA LEU A 577 1.28 -39.03 6.09
C LEU A 577 2.08 -40.21 6.67
N VAL A 578 3.20 -40.54 6.02
CA VAL A 578 4.03 -41.74 6.35
C VAL A 578 5.02 -41.47 7.48
N GLY A 579 5.46 -40.21 7.67
CA GLY A 579 6.44 -39.85 8.67
C GLY A 579 5.97 -38.68 9.57
N GLU A 580 6.56 -38.57 10.74
CA GLU A 580 6.43 -37.45 11.66
C GLU A 580 7.54 -36.43 11.36
N ALA A 581 7.17 -35.20 11.08
CA ALA A 581 8.15 -34.15 10.79
C ALA A 581 8.87 -33.73 12.09
N GLU A 582 10.17 -34.03 12.21
CA GLU A 582 11.03 -33.59 13.33
C GLU A 582 11.61 -32.19 13.09
N SER A 583 11.95 -31.91 11.84
CA SER A 583 12.47 -30.62 11.43
C SER A 583 11.83 -30.25 10.10
N MET A 584 11.27 -29.03 10.04
CA MET A 584 10.63 -28.48 8.86
C MET A 584 11.38 -27.22 8.46
N GLY A 585 11.96 -27.20 7.27
CA GLY A 585 12.73 -26.10 6.71
C GLY A 585 12.89 -26.24 5.21
N LEU A 586 13.95 -25.65 4.63
CA LEU A 586 14.35 -25.93 3.25
C LEU A 586 14.77 -27.40 3.10
N ALA A 587 15.44 -27.97 4.08
CA ALA A 587 15.62 -29.41 4.25
C ALA A 587 14.72 -29.86 5.41
N SER A 588 14.06 -31.00 5.25
CA SER A 588 13.11 -31.53 6.23
C SER A 588 13.50 -32.93 6.65
N VAL A 589 13.31 -33.26 7.93
CA VAL A 589 13.55 -34.60 8.46
C VAL A 589 12.23 -35.19 8.90
N TYR A 590 11.94 -36.38 8.44
CA TYR A 590 10.74 -37.15 8.77
C TYR A 590 11.16 -38.43 9.51
N ARG A 591 10.64 -38.63 10.72
CA ARG A 591 10.82 -39.89 11.48
C ARG A 591 9.68 -40.84 11.15
N ILE A 592 10.03 -42.04 10.76
CA ILE A 592 9.07 -43.13 10.55
C ILE A 592 8.83 -43.81 11.89
N THR A 593 7.60 -43.70 12.36
CA THR A 593 7.19 -44.26 13.67
C THR A 593 6.02 -45.23 13.50
N GLU A 594 5.71 -46.00 14.53
CA GLU A 594 4.52 -46.85 14.54
C GLU A 594 3.25 -46.05 14.37
N SER A 595 3.18 -44.87 15.03
CA SER A 595 2.05 -43.93 14.92
C SER A 595 1.89 -43.36 13.51
N SER A 596 3.00 -43.01 12.83
CA SER A 596 2.94 -42.48 11.47
C SER A 596 2.49 -43.53 10.44
N ILE A 597 3.00 -44.76 10.55
CA ILE A 597 2.57 -45.88 9.70
C ILE A 597 1.10 -46.22 9.94
N ARG A 598 0.65 -46.26 11.20
CA ARG A 598 -0.76 -46.46 11.53
C ARG A 598 -1.65 -45.38 10.90
N ARG A 599 -1.26 -44.15 11.03
CA ARG A 599 -1.96 -42.99 10.41
C ARG A 599 -2.09 -43.14 8.89
N ALA A 600 -1.05 -43.65 8.22
CA ALA A 600 -1.08 -43.88 6.77
C ALA A 600 -2.01 -45.06 6.41
N LEU A 601 -2.02 -46.13 7.21
CA LEU A 601 -2.96 -47.24 7.03
C LEU A 601 -4.41 -46.83 7.33
N ASP A 602 -4.64 -46.02 8.37
CA ASP A 602 -5.96 -45.45 8.71
C ASP A 602 -6.48 -44.54 7.57
N ALA A 603 -5.60 -43.90 6.79
CA ALA A 603 -5.90 -43.11 5.60
C ALA A 603 -6.20 -44.00 4.36
N GLY A 604 -6.27 -45.33 4.52
CA GLY A 604 -6.59 -46.28 3.44
C GLY A 604 -5.41 -46.69 2.58
N ARG A 605 -4.15 -46.35 2.96
CA ARG A 605 -2.95 -46.85 2.25
C ARG A 605 -2.71 -48.32 2.59
N THR A 606 -2.29 -49.09 1.60
CA THR A 606 -1.86 -50.48 1.82
C THR A 606 -0.37 -50.55 2.18
N PRO A 607 0.10 -51.61 2.85
CA PRO A 607 1.51 -51.80 3.14
C PRO A 607 2.41 -51.85 1.90
N GLU A 608 1.87 -52.41 0.81
CA GLU A 608 2.53 -52.48 -0.51
C GLU A 608 2.69 -51.10 -1.12
N GLU A 609 1.65 -50.26 -1.05
CA GLU A 609 1.69 -48.85 -1.52
C GLU A 609 2.69 -48.03 -0.73
N LEU A 610 2.70 -48.13 0.62
CA LEU A 610 3.65 -47.43 1.49
C LEU A 610 5.10 -47.81 1.17
N THR A 611 5.36 -49.16 1.06
CA THR A 611 6.69 -49.65 0.72
C THR A 611 7.11 -49.26 -0.71
N GLY A 612 6.19 -49.34 -1.66
CA GLY A 612 6.41 -48.92 -3.05
C GLY A 612 6.70 -47.44 -3.17
N PHE A 613 5.94 -46.60 -2.49
CA PHE A 613 6.15 -45.17 -2.43
C PHE A 613 7.54 -44.81 -1.87
N LEU A 614 7.91 -45.36 -0.74
CA LEU A 614 9.23 -45.10 -0.15
C LEU A 614 10.35 -45.58 -1.06
N LYS A 615 10.25 -46.80 -1.64
CA LYS A 615 11.23 -47.30 -2.61
C LYS A 615 11.39 -46.46 -3.85
N ALA A 616 10.30 -45.86 -4.33
CA ALA A 616 10.31 -45.02 -5.54
C ALA A 616 11.05 -43.68 -5.32
N HIS A 617 11.05 -43.16 -4.11
CA HIS A 617 11.58 -41.84 -3.81
C HIS A 617 12.88 -41.84 -2.98
N VAL A 618 13.21 -42.96 -2.34
CA VAL A 618 14.44 -43.05 -1.54
C VAL A 618 15.67 -43.30 -2.41
N LEU A 619 16.73 -42.55 -2.15
CA LEU A 619 18.03 -42.73 -2.77
C LEU A 619 18.71 -44.01 -2.22
N GLY A 620 18.86 -45.03 -3.05
CA GLY A 620 19.41 -46.31 -2.66
C GLY A 620 18.34 -47.31 -2.19
N GLU A 621 18.71 -48.24 -1.28
CA GLU A 621 17.77 -49.22 -0.78
C GLU A 621 17.03 -48.74 0.48
N LEU A 622 15.74 -49.03 0.56
CA LEU A 622 14.94 -48.76 1.78
C LEU A 622 15.48 -49.59 2.95
N PRO A 623 15.81 -48.96 4.09
CA PRO A 623 16.29 -49.67 5.28
C PRO A 623 15.33 -50.78 5.69
N GLN A 624 15.88 -51.97 5.99
CA GLN A 624 15.07 -53.15 6.40
C GLN A 624 14.24 -52.86 7.64
N SER A 625 14.78 -52.06 8.56
CA SER A 625 14.04 -51.59 9.77
C SER A 625 12.72 -50.92 9.46
N ILE A 626 12.69 -50.04 8.45
CA ILE A 626 11.46 -49.35 8.04
C ILE A 626 10.50 -50.35 7.37
N ALA A 627 11.01 -51.24 6.51
CA ALA A 627 10.19 -52.25 5.86
C ALA A 627 9.55 -53.22 6.88
N TYR A 628 10.35 -53.64 7.89
CA TYR A 628 9.84 -54.45 8.98
C TYR A 628 8.79 -53.74 9.83
N LEU A 629 9.00 -52.45 10.16
CA LEU A 629 8.03 -51.65 10.90
C LEU A 629 6.68 -51.56 10.15
N ILE A 630 6.71 -51.29 8.84
CA ILE A 630 5.49 -51.25 8.01
C ILE A 630 4.77 -52.60 8.06
N ALA A 631 5.48 -53.73 7.86
CA ALA A 631 4.87 -55.04 7.84
C ALA A 631 4.32 -55.44 9.24
N ASP A 632 5.01 -55.07 10.31
CA ASP A 632 4.58 -55.43 11.69
C ASP A 632 3.35 -54.62 12.12
N VAL A 633 3.34 -53.30 11.83
CA VAL A 633 2.17 -52.44 12.12
C VAL A 633 0.96 -52.86 11.27
N ALA A 634 1.18 -53.15 9.97
CA ALA A 634 0.12 -53.63 9.08
C ALA A 634 -0.50 -54.94 9.53
N ARG A 635 0.32 -55.90 10.03
CA ARG A 635 -0.20 -57.15 10.54
C ARG A 635 -1.12 -56.98 11.75
N ARG A 636 -0.87 -55.95 12.59
CA ARG A 636 -1.70 -55.64 13.77
C ARG A 636 -2.86 -54.71 13.40
N HIS A 637 -2.74 -53.98 12.33
CA HIS A 637 -3.72 -53.01 11.89
C HIS A 637 -4.98 -53.69 11.33
N GLY A 638 -6.16 -53.16 11.68
CA GLY A 638 -7.42 -53.68 11.17
C GLY A 638 -7.87 -55.04 11.72
N SER A 639 -7.19 -55.57 12.77
CA SER A 639 -7.66 -56.73 13.47
C SER A 639 -9.01 -56.55 14.13
N LEU A 640 -9.33 -55.28 14.51
CA LEU A 640 -10.67 -54.83 14.91
C LEU A 640 -11.27 -53.98 13.79
N ARG A 641 -12.49 -54.29 13.37
CA ARG A 641 -13.21 -53.59 12.31
C ARG A 641 -14.59 -53.13 12.79
N GLY A 642 -14.91 -51.87 12.56
CA GLY A 642 -16.17 -51.20 12.96
C GLY A 642 -16.93 -50.71 11.75
N GLY A 643 -18.23 -50.89 11.72
CA GLY A 643 -19.14 -50.36 10.69
C GLY A 643 -20.40 -49.79 11.31
N PRO A 644 -21.20 -49.01 10.54
CA PRO A 644 -22.39 -48.36 11.11
C PRO A 644 -23.52 -49.35 11.34
N ALA A 645 -24.01 -49.38 12.65
CA ALA A 645 -25.27 -50.01 12.98
C ALA A 645 -26.19 -49.24 13.93
N MET A 646 -26.00 -48.45 14.71
CA MET A 646 -25.19 -47.29 15.17
C MET A 646 -23.71 -47.52 15.05
N SER A 647 -23.10 -48.57 15.56
CA SER A 647 -21.81 -49.03 15.17
C SER A 647 -21.64 -50.52 15.53
N TYR A 648 -20.87 -51.26 14.75
CA TYR A 648 -20.44 -52.60 15.10
C TYR A 648 -18.92 -52.71 15.05
N LEU A 649 -18.38 -53.64 15.81
CA LEU A 649 -16.98 -54.04 15.73
C LEU A 649 -16.96 -55.52 15.35
N ARG A 650 -16.09 -55.86 14.39
CA ARG A 650 -15.84 -57.26 13.97
C ARG A 650 -14.33 -57.55 14.14
N CYS A 651 -14.04 -58.68 14.78
CA CYS A 651 -12.67 -59.12 14.93
C CYS A 651 -12.57 -60.63 14.73
N SER A 652 -11.59 -61.05 13.93
CA SER A 652 -11.29 -62.49 13.74
C SER A 652 -10.60 -63.13 14.95
N ASP A 653 -10.00 -62.33 15.84
CA ASP A 653 -9.40 -62.74 17.08
C ASP A 653 -10.39 -62.48 18.23
N GLU A 654 -10.95 -63.58 18.75
CA GLU A 654 -11.95 -63.57 19.84
C GLU A 654 -11.37 -63.01 21.14
N ALA A 655 -10.09 -63.29 21.44
CA ALA A 655 -9.44 -62.84 22.65
C ALA A 655 -9.25 -61.29 22.62
N LEU A 656 -8.87 -60.74 21.47
CA LEU A 656 -8.68 -59.29 21.30
C LEU A 656 -10.01 -58.55 21.42
N LEU A 657 -11.10 -59.08 20.86
CA LEU A 657 -12.42 -58.43 21.00
C LEU A 657 -12.96 -58.48 22.42
N LEU A 658 -12.72 -59.62 23.11
CA LEU A 658 -13.08 -59.76 24.52
C LEU A 658 -12.29 -58.80 25.41
N GLU A 659 -11.00 -58.62 25.15
CA GLU A 659 -10.15 -57.64 25.86
C GLU A 659 -10.68 -56.21 25.63
N ALA A 660 -10.92 -55.81 24.38
CA ALA A 660 -11.49 -54.53 24.05
C ALA A 660 -12.84 -54.26 24.77
N SER A 661 -13.69 -55.26 24.92
CA SER A 661 -14.98 -55.17 25.56
C SER A 661 -14.93 -55.00 27.09
N ARG A 662 -13.76 -55.22 27.71
CA ARG A 662 -13.56 -55.12 29.16
C ARG A 662 -12.85 -53.83 29.58
N THR A 663 -12.53 -52.95 28.63
CA THR A 663 -11.87 -51.66 28.91
C THR A 663 -12.84 -50.68 29.54
N PRO A 664 -12.38 -49.65 30.29
CA PRO A 664 -13.23 -48.59 30.78
C PRO A 664 -13.91 -47.81 29.62
N ALA A 665 -13.24 -47.65 28.50
CA ALA A 665 -13.80 -47.05 27.30
C ALA A 665 -14.99 -47.82 26.75
N ALA A 666 -15.02 -49.16 26.86
CA ALA A 666 -16.12 -49.98 26.41
C ALA A 666 -17.45 -49.68 27.15
N GLU A 667 -17.40 -49.39 28.45
CA GLU A 667 -18.56 -48.94 29.23
C GLU A 667 -19.06 -47.56 28.71
N ILE A 668 -18.16 -46.63 28.48
CA ILE A 668 -18.50 -45.26 28.01
C ILE A 668 -19.20 -45.28 26.64
N ILE A 669 -18.70 -46.12 25.74
CA ILE A 669 -19.29 -46.23 24.39
C ILE A 669 -20.41 -47.27 24.32
N GLY A 670 -20.77 -47.96 25.44
CA GLY A 670 -21.83 -48.95 25.49
C GLY A 670 -21.53 -50.16 24.59
N LEU A 671 -20.27 -50.63 24.55
CA LEU A 671 -19.83 -51.73 23.72
C LEU A 671 -20.34 -53.05 24.30
N ARG A 672 -21.10 -53.82 23.49
CA ARG A 672 -21.70 -55.10 23.90
C ARG A 672 -21.37 -56.19 22.88
N LEU A 673 -20.74 -57.25 23.35
CA LEU A 673 -20.56 -58.47 22.56
C LEU A 673 -21.87 -59.15 22.22
N ILE A 674 -22.10 -59.39 20.92
CA ILE A 674 -23.27 -60.15 20.43
C ILE A 674 -22.89 -61.53 19.85
N ALA A 675 -21.59 -61.71 19.52
CA ALA A 675 -20.97 -62.97 19.13
C ALA A 675 -19.51 -62.95 19.56
N PRO A 676 -18.80 -64.10 19.62
CA PRO A 676 -17.36 -64.10 19.97
C PRO A 676 -16.50 -63.18 19.11
N THR A 677 -16.89 -62.97 17.86
CA THR A 677 -16.19 -62.16 16.87
C THR A 677 -16.85 -60.78 16.54
N VAL A 678 -17.99 -60.46 17.20
CA VAL A 678 -18.77 -59.24 16.86
C VAL A 678 -19.29 -58.59 18.13
N ALA A 679 -19.03 -57.27 18.25
CA ALA A 679 -19.62 -56.39 19.27
C ALA A 679 -20.39 -55.24 18.61
N VAL A 680 -21.35 -54.68 19.30
CA VAL A 680 -22.18 -53.52 18.86
C VAL A 680 -22.10 -52.41 19.91
N SER A 681 -22.21 -51.18 19.46
CA SER A 681 -22.28 -49.99 20.30
C SER A 681 -23.46 -49.08 19.89
N GLN A 682 -24.00 -48.36 20.88
CA GLN A 682 -24.96 -47.29 20.67
C GLN A 682 -24.31 -45.90 20.36
N ALA A 683 -23.00 -45.83 20.42
CA ALA A 683 -22.24 -44.64 20.07
C ALA A 683 -21.95 -44.57 18.55
N PRO A 684 -21.81 -43.38 17.96
CA PRO A 684 -21.36 -43.22 16.58
C PRO A 684 -20.00 -43.88 16.35
N LEU A 685 -19.77 -44.44 15.14
CA LEU A 685 -18.53 -45.18 14.80
C LEU A 685 -17.25 -44.40 15.14
N VAL A 686 -17.22 -43.11 14.82
CA VAL A 686 -16.06 -42.24 15.12
C VAL A 686 -15.69 -42.24 16.61
N ARG A 687 -16.68 -42.14 17.50
CA ARG A 687 -16.48 -42.20 18.95
C ARG A 687 -16.03 -43.55 19.42
N VAL A 688 -16.55 -44.63 18.84
CA VAL A 688 -16.17 -46.00 19.18
C VAL A 688 -14.69 -46.25 18.82
N LEU A 689 -14.29 -45.86 17.60
CA LEU A 689 -12.91 -46.06 17.14
C LEU A 689 -11.94 -45.17 17.91
N GLN A 690 -12.35 -43.92 18.26
CA GLN A 690 -11.50 -43.04 19.06
C GLN A 690 -11.28 -43.61 20.49
N ALA A 691 -12.33 -43.97 21.18
CA ALA A 691 -12.26 -44.50 22.52
C ALA A 691 -11.37 -45.76 22.59
N LEU A 692 -11.49 -46.65 21.62
CA LEU A 692 -10.65 -47.84 21.55
C LEU A 692 -9.18 -47.54 21.20
N ARG A 693 -8.90 -46.50 20.43
CA ARG A 693 -7.54 -46.02 20.15
C ARG A 693 -6.89 -45.46 21.41
N GLU A 694 -7.64 -44.75 22.25
CA GLU A 694 -7.16 -44.20 23.52
C GLU A 694 -6.76 -45.32 24.50
N GLU A 695 -7.36 -46.54 24.39
CA GLU A 695 -7.03 -47.72 25.15
C GLU A 695 -5.92 -48.60 24.49
N GLY A 696 -5.34 -48.11 23.37
CA GLY A 696 -4.24 -48.80 22.69
C GLY A 696 -4.65 -49.83 21.62
N PHE A 697 -5.93 -49.93 21.29
CA PHE A 697 -6.40 -50.80 20.18
C PHE A 697 -6.27 -50.01 18.85
N HIS A 698 -6.29 -50.78 17.74
CA HIS A 698 -6.11 -50.26 16.40
C HIS A 698 -7.28 -50.61 15.50
N PRO A 699 -8.50 -50.14 15.80
CA PRO A 699 -9.67 -50.39 14.99
C PRO A 699 -9.66 -49.62 13.69
N LEU A 700 -10.13 -50.24 12.60
CA LEU A 700 -10.27 -49.67 11.28
C LEU A 700 -11.75 -49.47 10.97
N ALA A 701 -12.09 -48.35 10.30
CA ALA A 701 -13.44 -48.15 9.75
C ALA A 701 -13.63 -48.96 8.46
N GLU A 702 -14.80 -49.61 8.28
CA GLU A 702 -15.17 -50.25 7.03
C GLU A 702 -16.59 -49.78 6.61
N ASP A 703 -16.84 -49.82 5.28
CA ASP A 703 -18.16 -49.58 4.71
C ASP A 703 -19.04 -50.86 4.78
N ALA A 704 -20.26 -50.74 4.28
CA ALA A 704 -21.22 -51.89 4.20
C ALA A 704 -20.68 -53.07 3.40
N ASN A 705 -19.65 -52.90 2.59
CA ASN A 705 -19.01 -53.94 1.77
C ASN A 705 -17.72 -54.51 2.41
N GLY A 706 -17.32 -53.97 3.56
CA GLY A 706 -16.09 -54.36 4.25
C GLY A 706 -14.81 -53.69 3.69
N ILE A 707 -14.97 -52.61 2.89
CA ILE A 707 -13.87 -51.81 2.37
C ILE A 707 -13.48 -50.77 3.42
N SER A 708 -12.16 -50.60 3.66
CA SER A 708 -11.66 -49.57 4.56
C SER A 708 -12.00 -48.17 4.10
N ILE A 709 -12.57 -47.37 4.98
CA ILE A 709 -12.94 -45.98 4.72
C ILE A 709 -12.11 -45.03 5.56
N ASP A 710 -11.72 -43.90 5.01
CA ASP A 710 -11.11 -42.79 5.75
C ASP A 710 -12.22 -42.02 6.47
N ILE A 711 -12.19 -42.05 7.81
CA ILE A 711 -13.16 -41.35 8.67
C ILE A 711 -12.63 -40.04 9.23
N ARG A 712 -11.46 -39.55 8.76
CA ARG A 712 -10.96 -38.25 9.20
C ARG A 712 -11.93 -37.16 8.71
N PRO A 713 -12.30 -36.23 9.59
CA PRO A 713 -13.11 -35.11 9.14
C PRO A 713 -12.35 -34.34 8.05
N ALA A 714 -13.04 -33.99 6.98
CA ALA A 714 -12.47 -33.11 5.96
C ALA A 714 -12.07 -31.78 6.61
N PRO A 715 -10.96 -31.17 6.19
CA PRO A 715 -10.56 -29.86 6.71
C PRO A 715 -11.67 -28.84 6.47
N SER A 716 -11.99 -28.04 7.49
CA SER A 716 -13.00 -26.98 7.42
C SER A 716 -12.60 -25.86 6.46
N ARG A 717 -13.55 -25.36 5.68
CA ARG A 717 -13.37 -24.25 4.76
C ARG A 717 -14.50 -23.25 4.88
N VAL A 718 -14.22 -21.99 4.54
CA VAL A 718 -15.22 -20.94 4.39
C VAL A 718 -15.27 -20.45 2.94
N SER A 719 -16.48 -20.10 2.50
CA SER A 719 -16.66 -19.42 1.21
C SER A 719 -16.26 -17.96 1.38
N ALA A 720 -15.18 -17.55 0.73
CA ALA A 720 -14.78 -16.16 0.70
C ALA A 720 -15.51 -15.42 -0.43
N THR A 721 -16.16 -14.32 -0.07
CA THR A 721 -16.58 -13.34 -1.06
C THR A 721 -15.37 -12.45 -1.32
N LEU A 722 -14.72 -12.63 -2.47
CA LEU A 722 -13.71 -11.67 -2.91
C LEU A 722 -14.39 -10.30 -3.00
N PRO A 723 -13.85 -9.24 -2.37
CA PRO A 723 -14.29 -7.91 -2.69
C PRO A 723 -14.06 -7.72 -4.19
N GLN A 724 -15.14 -7.54 -4.96
CA GLN A 724 -15.04 -7.16 -6.35
C GLN A 724 -14.40 -5.77 -6.37
N ARG A 725 -13.09 -5.74 -6.52
CA ARG A 725 -12.40 -4.54 -6.93
C ARG A 725 -12.76 -4.37 -8.39
N HIS A 726 -13.47 -3.30 -8.72
CA HIS A 726 -13.56 -2.87 -10.10
C HIS A 726 -12.11 -2.70 -10.58
N PRO A 727 -11.70 -3.36 -11.68
CA PRO A 727 -10.41 -3.05 -12.28
C PRO A 727 -10.41 -1.53 -12.47
N ASP A 728 -9.29 -0.88 -12.14
CA ASP A 728 -9.11 0.52 -12.51
C ASP A 728 -9.46 0.58 -14.00
N GLU A 729 -10.63 1.15 -14.31
CA GLU A 729 -11.05 1.39 -15.68
C GLU A 729 -9.85 2.05 -16.36
N ASP A 730 -9.50 1.59 -17.53
CA ASP A 730 -8.34 2.00 -18.30
C ASP A 730 -8.18 3.52 -18.20
N ASN A 731 -7.41 3.98 -17.23
CA ASN A 731 -7.34 5.38 -16.80
C ASN A 731 -6.82 6.25 -17.96
N GLU A 732 -6.05 5.66 -18.89
CA GLU A 732 -5.56 6.36 -20.07
C GLU A 732 -6.67 6.62 -21.08
N SER A 733 -7.52 5.63 -21.36
CA SER A 733 -8.65 5.80 -22.29
C SER A 733 -9.69 6.79 -21.72
N HIS A 734 -9.92 6.74 -20.40
CA HIS A 734 -10.81 7.69 -19.73
C HIS A 734 -10.27 9.13 -19.78
N ILE A 735 -8.98 9.33 -19.54
CA ILE A 735 -8.33 10.64 -19.62
C ILE A 735 -8.37 11.16 -21.05
N ALA A 736 -8.07 10.34 -22.05
CA ALA A 736 -8.15 10.72 -23.46
C ALA A 736 -9.59 11.14 -23.85
N ALA A 737 -10.60 10.41 -23.38
CA ALA A 737 -12.00 10.75 -23.58
C ALA A 737 -12.37 12.08 -22.89
N ALA A 738 -11.84 12.35 -21.69
CA ALA A 738 -12.04 13.59 -20.97
C ALA A 738 -11.41 14.78 -21.70
N VAL A 739 -10.16 14.68 -22.17
CA VAL A 739 -9.47 15.71 -22.96
C VAL A 739 -10.25 16.00 -24.24
N ALA A 740 -10.61 14.97 -25.00
CA ALA A 740 -11.38 15.12 -26.23
C ALA A 740 -12.77 15.76 -26.01
N SER A 741 -13.42 15.50 -24.87
CA SER A 741 -14.68 16.09 -24.50
C SER A 741 -14.53 17.60 -24.18
N ILE A 742 -13.50 17.93 -23.40
CA ILE A 742 -13.21 19.31 -23.00
C ILE A 742 -12.89 20.18 -24.24
N LEU A 743 -11.99 19.72 -25.11
CA LEU A 743 -11.58 20.44 -26.32
C LEU A 743 -12.73 20.60 -27.30
N ARG A 744 -13.57 19.61 -27.54
CA ARG A 744 -14.75 19.69 -28.37
C ARG A 744 -15.76 20.74 -27.88
N HIS A 745 -15.98 20.79 -26.57
CA HIS A 745 -16.92 21.74 -25.99
C HIS A 745 -16.42 23.18 -26.12
N ASP A 746 -15.13 23.42 -25.91
CA ASP A 746 -14.55 24.77 -26.04
C ASP A 746 -14.46 25.21 -27.50
N ALA A 747 -14.13 24.34 -28.46
CA ALA A 747 -14.18 24.62 -29.88
C ALA A 747 -15.62 24.96 -30.35
N ALA A 748 -16.62 24.23 -29.84
CA ALA A 748 -18.03 24.57 -30.13
C ALA A 748 -18.46 25.92 -29.56
N LYS A 749 -17.90 26.30 -28.39
CA LYS A 749 -18.16 27.58 -27.74
C LYS A 749 -17.47 28.76 -28.46
N GLU A 750 -16.24 28.56 -28.93
CA GLU A 750 -15.54 29.56 -29.77
C GLU A 750 -16.22 29.75 -31.12
N ALA A 751 -16.66 28.68 -31.79
CA ALA A 751 -17.46 28.77 -33.02
C ALA A 751 -18.80 29.52 -32.80
N ALA A 752 -19.43 29.33 -31.62
CA ALA A 752 -20.63 30.08 -31.25
C ALA A 752 -20.34 31.58 -30.97
N ALA A 753 -19.15 31.91 -30.45
CA ALA A 753 -18.73 33.29 -30.18
C ALA A 753 -18.32 34.05 -31.46
N THR A 754 -17.85 33.34 -32.50
CA THR A 754 -17.42 33.92 -33.79
C THR A 754 -18.59 34.11 -34.80
N GLY A 755 -19.85 33.92 -34.36
CA GLY A 755 -21.02 34.24 -35.18
C GLY A 755 -21.49 33.15 -36.14
N THR A 756 -20.91 31.95 -36.09
CA THR A 756 -21.49 30.79 -36.74
C THR A 756 -22.59 30.26 -35.82
N LYS A 757 -23.87 30.24 -36.25
CA LYS A 757 -25.01 29.72 -35.49
C LYS A 757 -24.79 28.25 -35.16
N ALA A 758 -24.17 27.95 -34.00
CA ALA A 758 -24.04 26.59 -33.51
C ALA A 758 -25.30 26.20 -32.73
N ALA A 759 -26.02 25.25 -33.24
CA ALA A 759 -27.14 24.64 -32.53
C ALA A 759 -26.65 23.76 -31.38
N VAL A 760 -27.13 24.01 -30.17
CA VAL A 760 -26.79 23.21 -28.99
C VAL A 760 -27.80 22.07 -28.84
N HIS A 761 -27.34 20.83 -28.93
CA HIS A 761 -28.16 19.63 -28.84
C HIS A 761 -27.88 18.86 -27.48
N GLY A 762 -28.91 18.26 -26.92
CA GLY A 762 -28.77 17.36 -25.77
C GLY A 762 -28.45 18.05 -24.44
N SER A 763 -27.38 17.60 -23.77
CA SER A 763 -27.05 18.02 -22.37
C SER A 763 -26.72 19.51 -22.18
N GLY A 764 -26.43 20.23 -23.27
CA GLY A 764 -26.17 21.68 -23.25
C GLY A 764 -27.40 22.57 -23.26
N VAL A 765 -28.60 22.03 -23.57
CA VAL A 765 -29.86 22.80 -23.73
C VAL A 765 -30.23 23.61 -22.50
N LEU A 766 -30.11 23.02 -21.31
CA LEU A 766 -30.44 23.70 -20.05
C LEU A 766 -29.50 24.87 -19.76
N SER A 767 -28.20 24.68 -19.98
CA SER A 767 -27.19 25.73 -19.80
C SER A 767 -27.36 26.87 -20.77
N ALA A 768 -27.67 26.57 -22.04
CA ALA A 768 -27.95 27.58 -23.07
C ALA A 768 -29.19 28.40 -22.74
N LEU A 769 -30.28 27.76 -22.29
CA LEU A 769 -31.50 28.42 -21.85
C LEU A 769 -31.27 29.32 -20.63
N GLN A 770 -30.54 28.87 -19.62
CA GLN A 770 -30.20 29.69 -18.45
C GLN A 770 -29.33 30.89 -18.80
N SER A 771 -28.39 30.71 -19.74
CA SER A 771 -27.58 31.84 -20.27
C SER A 771 -28.41 32.85 -21.03
N ALA A 772 -29.35 32.39 -21.86
CA ALA A 772 -30.27 33.25 -22.60
C ALA A 772 -31.21 34.04 -21.66
N ILE A 773 -31.69 33.40 -20.58
CA ILE A 773 -32.51 34.06 -19.55
C ILE A 773 -31.72 35.18 -18.86
N ARG A 774 -30.49 34.89 -18.42
CA ARG A 774 -29.62 35.90 -17.75
C ARG A 774 -29.27 37.05 -18.68
N ALA A 775 -29.03 36.75 -19.94
CA ALA A 775 -28.68 37.75 -20.97
C ALA A 775 -29.91 38.44 -21.58
N LYS A 776 -31.14 38.05 -21.16
CA LYS A 776 -32.43 38.56 -21.72
C LYS A 776 -32.48 38.50 -23.25
N ARG A 777 -31.98 37.37 -23.83
CA ARG A 777 -31.91 37.18 -25.28
C ARG A 777 -33.01 36.24 -25.79
N THR A 778 -33.47 36.51 -27.03
CA THR A 778 -34.35 35.59 -27.73
C THR A 778 -33.61 34.35 -28.17
N VAL A 779 -34.29 33.25 -28.19
CA VAL A 779 -33.75 31.93 -28.66
C VAL A 779 -34.66 31.35 -29.72
N THR A 780 -34.06 30.71 -30.71
CA THR A 780 -34.79 29.83 -31.62
C THR A 780 -34.78 28.44 -30.99
N LEU A 781 -35.96 27.95 -30.63
CA LEU A 781 -36.17 26.68 -29.94
C LEU A 781 -36.67 25.63 -30.92
N GLY A 782 -35.91 24.57 -31.14
CA GLY A 782 -36.38 23.34 -31.77
C GLY A 782 -37.00 22.42 -30.71
N PHE A 783 -38.22 21.92 -30.94
CA PHE A 783 -38.90 21.04 -29.99
C PHE A 783 -39.83 20.06 -30.71
N VAL A 784 -40.16 18.97 -29.99
CA VAL A 784 -41.18 18.01 -30.49
C VAL A 784 -42.50 18.32 -29.79
N ASP A 785 -43.55 18.58 -30.61
CA ASP A 785 -44.86 18.92 -30.11
C ASP A 785 -45.58 17.69 -29.45
N LYS A 786 -46.80 17.93 -28.97
CA LYS A 786 -47.64 16.88 -28.34
C LYS A 786 -48.06 15.76 -29.30
N HIS A 787 -47.93 16.00 -30.60
CA HIS A 787 -48.27 15.05 -31.66
C HIS A 787 -47.03 14.31 -32.22
N GLY A 788 -45.81 14.56 -31.66
CA GLY A 788 -44.58 13.94 -32.10
C GLY A 788 -43.93 14.60 -33.32
N GLN A 789 -44.43 15.79 -33.75
CA GLN A 789 -43.85 16.51 -34.89
C GLN A 789 -42.79 17.50 -34.43
N ALA A 790 -41.68 17.58 -35.17
CA ALA A 790 -40.63 18.55 -34.90
C ALA A 790 -41.08 19.96 -35.35
N ALA A 791 -40.97 20.94 -34.49
CA ALA A 791 -41.30 22.32 -34.72
C ALA A 791 -40.20 23.25 -34.23
N GLN A 792 -40.07 24.42 -34.86
CA GLN A 792 -39.16 25.49 -34.40
C GLN A 792 -39.95 26.76 -34.11
N ARG A 793 -39.57 27.49 -33.05
CA ARG A 793 -40.20 28.74 -32.66
C ARG A 793 -39.16 29.70 -32.05
N VAL A 794 -39.25 30.96 -32.36
CA VAL A 794 -38.47 32.03 -31.72
C VAL A 794 -39.19 32.46 -30.45
N ILE A 795 -38.51 32.41 -29.31
CA ILE A 795 -39.11 32.75 -28.01
C ILE A 795 -38.12 33.54 -27.15
N THR A 796 -38.68 34.30 -26.20
CA THR A 796 -37.91 34.95 -25.13
C THR A 796 -38.06 34.14 -23.87
N PRO A 797 -37.02 33.41 -23.45
CA PRO A 797 -37.09 32.57 -22.27
C PRO A 797 -37.12 33.44 -20.99
N ILE A 798 -38.00 33.10 -20.04
CA ILE A 798 -38.21 33.83 -18.78
C ILE A 798 -37.65 33.06 -17.61
N ALA A 799 -38.03 31.79 -17.47
CA ALA A 799 -37.63 30.95 -16.34
C ALA A 799 -37.63 29.48 -16.70
N VAL A 800 -36.76 28.73 -16.06
CA VAL A 800 -36.75 27.25 -16.04
C VAL A 800 -37.03 26.78 -14.62
N SER A 801 -38.12 26.03 -14.44
CA SER A 801 -38.51 25.45 -13.17
C SER A 801 -39.17 24.10 -13.37
N SER A 802 -38.95 23.16 -12.48
CA SER A 802 -39.57 21.82 -12.47
C SER A 802 -39.53 21.08 -13.80
N GLY A 803 -38.45 21.18 -14.58
CA GLY A 803 -38.31 20.51 -15.89
C GLY A 803 -39.08 21.18 -17.03
N GLN A 804 -39.59 22.38 -16.83
CA GLN A 804 -40.31 23.19 -17.82
C GLN A 804 -39.65 24.55 -18.06
N LEU A 805 -39.64 24.97 -19.31
CA LEU A 805 -39.26 26.30 -19.75
C LEU A 805 -40.53 27.18 -19.93
N SER A 806 -40.57 28.30 -19.24
CA SER A 806 -41.60 29.33 -19.48
C SER A 806 -40.97 30.44 -20.37
N ALA A 807 -41.62 30.77 -21.47
CA ALA A 807 -41.13 31.71 -22.42
C ALA A 807 -42.27 32.53 -23.06
N VAL A 808 -42.00 33.73 -23.54
CA VAL A 808 -42.94 34.57 -24.31
C VAL A 808 -42.55 34.50 -25.77
N ASP A 809 -43.52 34.34 -26.63
CA ASP A 809 -43.37 34.48 -28.07
C ASP A 809 -43.34 35.98 -28.42
N PRO A 810 -42.27 36.49 -29.02
CA PRO A 810 -42.17 37.91 -29.34
C PRO A 810 -43.13 38.36 -30.44
N ILE A 811 -43.79 37.45 -31.21
CA ILE A 811 -44.70 37.77 -32.30
C ILE A 811 -46.14 37.97 -31.79
N ASP A 812 -46.61 37.07 -30.90
CA ASP A 812 -48.01 37.10 -30.43
C ASP A 812 -48.13 37.57 -28.96
N GLY A 813 -47.00 37.77 -28.26
CA GLY A 813 -46.95 38.10 -26.84
C GLY A 813 -47.48 37.06 -25.89
N ALA A 814 -47.77 35.85 -26.37
CA ALA A 814 -48.34 34.77 -25.55
C ALA A 814 -47.28 34.06 -24.76
N MET A 815 -47.65 33.66 -23.53
CA MET A 815 -46.75 32.83 -22.69
C MET A 815 -46.91 31.34 -23.02
N HIS A 816 -45.82 30.73 -23.42
CA HIS A 816 -45.72 29.30 -23.73
C HIS A 816 -44.91 28.53 -22.69
N ARG A 817 -45.24 27.26 -22.47
CA ARG A 817 -44.50 26.36 -21.63
C ARG A 817 -44.01 25.16 -22.46
N PHE A 818 -42.70 24.89 -22.38
CA PHE A 818 -42.04 23.82 -23.09
C PHE A 818 -41.42 22.86 -22.08
N THR A 819 -41.63 21.55 -22.27
CA THR A 819 -41.00 20.55 -21.43
C THR A 819 -39.57 20.28 -21.90
N ILE A 820 -38.57 20.42 -21.04
CA ILE A 820 -37.15 20.47 -21.42
C ILE A 820 -36.72 19.22 -22.17
N HIS A 821 -37.19 18.01 -21.79
CA HIS A 821 -36.82 16.77 -22.46
C HIS A 821 -37.38 16.64 -23.90
N ARG A 822 -38.29 17.51 -24.30
CA ARG A 822 -38.80 17.62 -25.68
C ARG A 822 -38.11 18.66 -26.51
N ILE A 823 -37.21 19.43 -25.96
CA ILE A 823 -36.42 20.41 -26.67
C ILE A 823 -35.25 19.67 -27.33
N THR A 824 -35.19 19.78 -28.65
CA THR A 824 -34.18 19.12 -29.47
C THR A 824 -32.98 20.02 -29.74
N GLU A 825 -33.26 21.34 -29.80
CA GLU A 825 -32.25 22.34 -30.23
C GLU A 825 -32.52 23.70 -29.59
N VAL A 826 -31.46 24.43 -29.23
CA VAL A 826 -31.53 25.82 -28.77
C VAL A 826 -30.45 26.65 -29.46
N VAL A 827 -30.88 27.70 -30.18
CA VAL A 827 -30.00 28.68 -30.82
C VAL A 827 -30.25 30.03 -30.20
N ILE A 828 -29.21 30.63 -29.57
CA ILE A 828 -29.33 31.97 -28.98
C ILE A 828 -29.17 33.02 -30.12
N ASN A 829 -30.16 33.87 -30.28
CA ASN A 829 -30.13 34.93 -31.31
C ASN A 829 -29.29 36.10 -30.85
N GLN A 830 -28.56 36.74 -31.80
CA GLN A 830 -27.82 37.97 -31.53
C GLN A 830 -28.78 39.13 -31.35
N PRO A 831 -28.46 40.16 -30.55
CA PRO A 831 -29.27 41.40 -30.53
C PRO A 831 -29.21 42.06 -31.89
N GLU A 832 -30.39 42.42 -32.44
CA GLU A 832 -30.52 43.30 -33.60
C GLU A 832 -30.02 44.69 -33.27
#